data_4544e6af3798b0e61d699db88725bbab
#
_entry.id   4544e6af3798b0e61d699db88725bbab
#
_cell.length_a   1.000
_cell.length_b   1.000
_cell.length_c   1.000
_cell.angle_alpha   90.00
_cell.angle_beta   90.00
_cell.angle_gamma   90.00
#
_symmetry.space_group_name_H-M   'P 1'
#
loop_
_entity.id
_entity.type
_entity.pdbx_description
1 polymer ?
#
loop_
_entity_poly.entity_id
_entity_poly.type
_entity_poly.pdbx_seq_one_letter_code
_entity_poly.pdbx_strand_id
1 'polypeptide(L)'
;MGWRVEARESAWRQEHAEVRWVVAGRTRSARIAGEGRFRIAWPFAALEPRETGALSVRVVGVDGSVSAWSDPVRVVAGFLADYEWDAEWIGHPAPQAHAQPALLRCEFDLPDCGDAPAVVRALLYASAVGGYRAAVNGRDVDDHVLAPGWTPYSSRTVHDTVEVTSLVRAGRNCLSLRAAGLWATEHFGFRQNARPRYGDQPRVAAQLLLEFADGSRRWVRTDASWTASTGALLASGLYAGETYDARAQPVDAAGREWDEPGFDDGSWAPARVYPRETIPGPRVSPPVRRIEQRHPVARIATDDGATILDFGQNLVGRLRLRVAGPRGTRITLRHAEVLEHGRLGTRPLRRAAATDRYTLAGTGTEVWEPEFTFHGFRYAEVSGWPGEIPEGAVTAVVVHSDLERTGSFRTSHPLLQRLHDNVVWSLRGNVVSIPTDCPQRDERLGWTGDIQVFAPTAAFLYDVRGFLDSWLRDLALEQAADGTVPFVVPDVIGIARPAAAWGDAAVIVPDVLERLLGDADTVRRQYPSAKAWVDRCLELAGPTRVWEGGFQFGDWLDPTAPPDRPAQAMTSTGLVATAQLARSARVLARAAALCDESADAVAYAVVAEEVTAAFVREFVTPAGRLMSDTPTAYALALVFELLPEELRKAAGDRLADLVRENGYRIATGFVGTPLVLDALTMTGHDAQAARLLLQTRCPSWLYPVTMGATTIWERWDSMLPDGSINPGDMTSFNHYALGAVADWMHRVLAGMTALEPGYRRIRIAPHPLVGIDDAAVTYASPFGQIEVGWRRDGARVVVEAVLPTGVEALVRLPGASADVVVGTGTYRWEIVVAEAPVPASVSLDSALAEIIDDADALAMVVDALDAHRPGAADAMFAATRWTRGQTLAEVVFQYASPAVQTQIGGRLAALSASRQSAAPTSGG
;
A
#
# COMPACT_ATOMS: atom_id res chain seq x y z
N MET A 1 6.09 -7.00 23.81
CA MET A 1 5.20 -6.03 24.48
C MET A 1 5.81 -4.63 24.44
N GLY A 2 5.01 -3.59 24.77
CA GLY A 2 5.47 -2.20 24.79
C GLY A 2 4.51 -1.32 25.60
N TRP A 3 4.97 -0.12 25.99
CA TRP A 3 4.17 0.88 26.70
C TRP A 3 4.61 2.30 26.36
N ARG A 4 3.68 3.24 26.47
CA ARG A 4 3.94 4.67 26.34
C ARG A 4 4.03 5.31 27.73
N VAL A 5 4.85 6.34 27.88
CA VAL A 5 5.00 7.11 29.10
C VAL A 5 4.77 8.59 28.77
N GLU A 6 3.86 9.22 29.52
CA GLU A 6 3.67 10.66 29.50
C GLU A 6 4.30 11.24 30.77
N ALA A 7 5.41 11.96 30.62
CA ALA A 7 6.08 12.63 31.74
C ALA A 7 5.80 14.15 31.69
N ARG A 8 5.62 14.76 32.86
CA ARG A 8 5.44 16.23 32.98
C ARG A 8 6.74 17.00 32.75
N GLU A 9 7.88 16.38 33.08
CA GLU A 9 9.21 16.96 32.93
C GLU A 9 9.89 16.44 31.67
N SER A 10 10.43 17.32 30.86
CA SER A 10 11.09 16.97 29.60
C SER A 10 12.36 16.10 29.79
N ALA A 11 13.02 16.21 30.93
CA ALA A 11 14.23 15.43 31.25
C ALA A 11 13.95 14.10 31.94
N TRP A 12 12.69 13.71 32.11
CA TRP A 12 12.35 12.44 32.79
C TRP A 12 12.87 11.24 32.00
N ARG A 13 13.52 10.30 32.69
CA ARG A 13 14.05 9.05 32.13
C ARG A 13 13.57 7.86 32.95
N GLN A 14 13.22 6.78 32.28
CA GLN A 14 12.86 5.52 32.92
C GLN A 14 14.14 4.83 33.43
N GLU A 15 14.17 4.43 34.72
CA GLU A 15 15.18 3.57 35.29
C GLU A 15 14.83 2.11 35.00
N HIS A 16 13.55 1.75 35.25
CA HIS A 16 13.04 0.39 35.02
C HIS A 16 11.53 0.40 34.90
N ALA A 17 10.97 -0.69 34.39
CA ALA A 17 9.54 -0.96 34.41
C ALA A 17 9.26 -2.20 35.28
N GLU A 18 8.12 -2.19 35.94
CA GLU A 18 7.55 -3.36 36.60
C GLU A 18 6.35 -3.84 35.77
N VAL A 19 6.34 -5.12 35.46
CA VAL A 19 5.29 -5.78 34.69
C VAL A 19 4.57 -6.77 35.59
N ARG A 20 3.23 -6.73 35.55
CA ARG A 20 2.37 -7.64 36.31
C ARG A 20 1.49 -8.43 35.34
N TRP A 21 1.58 -9.76 35.47
CA TRP A 21 0.74 -10.71 34.73
C TRP A 21 -0.19 -11.43 35.72
N VAL A 22 -1.50 -11.31 35.51
CA VAL A 22 -2.54 -11.94 36.31
C VAL A 22 -3.22 -13.02 35.48
N VAL A 23 -3.09 -14.27 35.89
CA VAL A 23 -3.68 -15.44 35.22
C VAL A 23 -4.31 -16.38 36.27
N ALA A 24 -5.54 -16.82 36.06
CA ALA A 24 -6.29 -17.68 36.96
C ALA A 24 -6.23 -17.22 38.46
N GLY A 25 -6.36 -15.91 38.70
CA GLY A 25 -6.30 -15.27 40.02
C GLY A 25 -4.90 -15.22 40.66
N ARG A 26 -3.85 -15.70 39.97
CA ARG A 26 -2.45 -15.64 40.44
C ARG A 26 -1.72 -14.47 39.75
N THR A 27 -0.99 -13.70 40.55
CA THR A 27 -0.15 -12.61 40.06
C THR A 27 1.31 -13.05 39.98
N ARG A 28 1.91 -12.82 38.80
CA ARG A 28 3.36 -12.90 38.57
C ARG A 28 3.88 -11.48 38.27
N SER A 29 5.06 -11.15 38.73
CA SER A 29 5.68 -9.85 38.50
C SER A 29 7.11 -10.03 38.00
N ALA A 30 7.53 -9.11 37.13
CA ALA A 30 8.88 -9.03 36.60
C ALA A 30 9.35 -7.58 36.56
N ARG A 31 10.66 -7.36 36.79
CA ARG A 31 11.31 -6.05 36.63
C ARG A 31 12.11 -6.07 35.33
N ILE A 32 11.94 -5.03 34.50
CA ILE A 32 12.66 -4.82 33.28
C ILE A 32 13.54 -3.60 33.45
N ALA A 33 14.84 -3.81 33.50
CA ALA A 33 15.82 -2.74 33.72
C ALA A 33 16.00 -1.87 32.46
N GLY A 34 16.32 -0.60 32.66
CA GLY A 34 16.67 0.36 31.62
C GLY A 34 15.48 1.08 31.00
N GLU A 35 15.75 1.82 29.94
CA GLU A 35 14.83 2.73 29.29
C GLU A 35 13.96 2.06 28.21
N GLY A 36 14.19 0.79 27.93
CA GLY A 36 13.47 0.03 26.90
C GLY A 36 11.95 0.00 27.16
N ARG A 37 11.16 0.39 26.16
CA ARG A 37 9.69 0.47 26.23
C ARG A 37 8.98 -0.09 25.01
N PHE A 38 9.74 -0.51 24.04
CA PHE A 38 9.24 -0.97 22.75
C PHE A 38 9.85 -2.32 22.39
N ARG A 39 9.03 -3.26 21.93
CA ARG A 39 9.40 -4.64 21.57
C ARG A 39 10.15 -5.39 22.69
N ILE A 40 9.72 -5.18 23.91
CA ILE A 40 10.27 -5.87 25.09
C ILE A 40 9.85 -7.33 25.04
N ALA A 41 10.82 -8.23 25.19
CA ALA A 41 10.58 -9.65 25.28
C ALA A 41 9.60 -9.98 26.42
N TRP A 42 8.83 -11.07 26.27
CA TRP A 42 7.94 -11.56 27.31
C TRP A 42 8.75 -12.02 28.52
N PRO A 43 8.59 -11.44 29.72
CA PRO A 43 9.48 -11.68 30.84
C PRO A 43 9.07 -12.86 31.69
N PHE A 44 8.02 -13.57 31.37
CA PHE A 44 7.50 -14.73 32.09
C PHE A 44 7.76 -16.00 31.28
N ALA A 45 7.34 -17.16 31.83
CA ALA A 45 7.31 -18.41 31.08
C ALA A 45 6.44 -18.24 29.80
N ALA A 46 6.72 -19.04 28.78
CA ALA A 46 5.89 -19.09 27.57
C ALA A 46 4.41 -19.32 27.96
N LEU A 47 3.52 -18.71 27.20
CA LEU A 47 2.08 -18.90 27.39
C LEU A 47 1.71 -20.34 27.01
N GLU A 48 0.80 -20.92 27.78
CA GLU A 48 0.15 -22.17 27.41
C GLU A 48 -0.93 -21.93 26.34
N PRO A 49 -1.26 -22.90 25.48
CA PRO A 49 -2.36 -22.77 24.54
C PRO A 49 -3.65 -22.31 25.22
N ARG A 50 -4.27 -21.26 24.66
CA ARG A 50 -5.52 -20.66 25.16
C ARG A 50 -5.41 -20.00 26.54
N GLU A 51 -4.20 -19.88 27.10
CA GLU A 51 -4.00 -19.13 28.36
C GLU A 51 -4.53 -17.71 28.22
N THR A 52 -5.31 -17.27 29.19
CA THR A 52 -5.88 -15.91 29.22
C THR A 52 -5.50 -15.23 30.51
N GLY A 53 -4.99 -14.01 30.40
CA GLY A 53 -4.66 -13.22 31.59
C GLY A 53 -4.71 -11.70 31.28
N ALA A 54 -4.35 -10.93 32.30
CA ALA A 54 -4.32 -9.48 32.25
C ALA A 54 -2.92 -8.96 32.53
N LEU A 55 -2.39 -8.15 31.62
CA LEU A 55 -1.08 -7.53 31.71
C LEU A 55 -1.21 -6.06 32.12
N SER A 56 -0.45 -5.62 33.11
CA SER A 56 -0.32 -4.22 33.49
C SER A 56 1.14 -3.86 33.67
N VAL A 57 1.48 -2.59 33.42
CA VAL A 57 2.84 -2.05 33.54
C VAL A 57 2.81 -0.79 34.37
N ARG A 58 3.83 -0.57 35.20
CA ARG A 58 4.16 0.74 35.80
C ARG A 58 5.64 1.01 35.61
N VAL A 59 6.00 2.29 35.57
CA VAL A 59 7.38 2.72 35.34
C VAL A 59 7.92 3.45 36.56
N VAL A 60 9.24 3.34 36.77
CA VAL A 60 9.99 4.04 37.80
C VAL A 60 11.03 4.92 37.10
N GLY A 61 11.05 6.20 37.45
CA GLY A 61 12.02 7.15 36.94
C GLY A 61 13.35 7.12 37.68
N VAL A 62 14.42 7.56 37.02
CA VAL A 62 15.76 7.75 37.65
C VAL A 62 15.69 8.72 38.83
N ASP A 63 14.73 9.64 38.82
CA ASP A 63 14.42 10.55 39.93
C ASP A 63 13.67 9.91 41.10
N GLY A 64 13.40 8.61 41.03
CA GLY A 64 12.62 7.87 42.01
C GLY A 64 11.11 8.02 41.89
N SER A 65 10.60 8.77 40.90
CA SER A 65 9.16 8.87 40.64
C SER A 65 8.58 7.52 40.20
N VAL A 66 7.35 7.20 40.62
CA VAL A 66 6.66 5.95 40.26
C VAL A 66 5.30 6.26 39.68
N SER A 67 5.01 5.72 38.50
CA SER A 67 3.69 5.86 37.89
C SER A 67 2.63 5.00 38.59
N ALA A 68 1.35 5.31 38.36
CA ALA A 68 0.30 4.34 38.59
C ALA A 68 0.49 3.11 37.69
N TRP A 69 -0.16 1.98 38.03
CA TRP A 69 -0.28 0.86 37.09
C TRP A 69 -1.14 1.27 35.89
N SER A 70 -0.75 0.81 34.70
CA SER A 70 -1.61 0.96 33.52
C SER A 70 -2.92 0.19 33.70
N ASP A 71 -3.94 0.55 32.93
CA ASP A 71 -5.10 -0.29 32.77
C ASP A 71 -4.67 -1.69 32.29
N PRO A 72 -5.35 -2.76 32.77
CA PRO A 72 -5.01 -4.10 32.40
C PRO A 72 -5.38 -4.40 30.94
N VAL A 73 -4.41 -4.87 30.17
CA VAL A 73 -4.61 -5.36 28.80
C VAL A 73 -4.84 -6.87 28.83
N ARG A 74 -5.96 -7.34 28.29
CA ARG A 74 -6.26 -8.77 28.15
C ARG A 74 -5.36 -9.37 27.07
N VAL A 75 -4.66 -10.45 27.41
CA VAL A 75 -3.84 -11.27 26.51
C VAL A 75 -4.46 -12.66 26.44
N VAL A 76 -4.65 -13.17 25.23
CA VAL A 76 -5.19 -14.52 24.98
C VAL A 76 -4.23 -15.24 24.04
N ALA A 77 -3.68 -16.37 24.49
CA ALA A 77 -2.91 -17.25 23.61
C ALA A 77 -3.84 -18.01 22.67
N GLY A 78 -3.46 -18.12 21.42
CA GLY A 78 -4.17 -18.93 20.42
C GLY A 78 -3.73 -20.38 20.43
N PHE A 79 -3.82 -21.08 19.30
CA PHE A 79 -3.13 -22.34 19.10
C PHE A 79 -1.62 -22.10 19.04
N LEU A 80 -0.86 -22.94 19.75
CA LEU A 80 0.59 -22.85 19.80
C LEU A 80 1.27 -24.10 19.19
N ALA A 81 0.48 -25.09 18.77
CA ALA A 81 0.97 -26.30 18.14
C ALA A 81 -0.02 -26.87 17.11
N ASP A 82 0.51 -27.41 16.04
CA ASP A 82 -0.27 -27.93 14.90
C ASP A 82 -1.21 -29.08 15.27
N TYR A 83 -0.86 -29.89 16.29
CA TYR A 83 -1.68 -31.01 16.76
C TYR A 83 -3.02 -30.59 17.40
N GLU A 84 -3.21 -29.30 17.65
CA GLU A 84 -4.49 -28.78 18.20
C GLU A 84 -5.56 -28.62 17.13
N TRP A 85 -5.20 -28.66 15.84
CA TRP A 85 -6.13 -28.61 14.73
C TRP A 85 -6.58 -30.01 14.32
N ASP A 86 -7.86 -30.32 14.50
CA ASP A 86 -8.43 -31.64 14.27
C ASP A 86 -9.66 -31.61 13.34
N ALA A 87 -10.16 -30.42 12.98
CA ALA A 87 -11.25 -30.25 12.01
C ALA A 87 -10.87 -30.73 10.62
N GLU A 88 -11.83 -31.34 9.92
CA GLU A 88 -11.70 -31.78 8.53
C GLU A 88 -12.06 -30.64 7.57
N TRP A 89 -11.41 -30.62 6.39
CA TRP A 89 -11.80 -29.74 5.29
C TRP A 89 -13.06 -30.29 4.64
N ILE A 90 -14.13 -29.48 4.62
CA ILE A 90 -15.40 -29.85 4.03
C ILE A 90 -15.84 -28.85 2.95
N GLY A 91 -16.74 -29.30 2.07
CA GLY A 91 -17.33 -28.46 1.04
C GLY A 91 -18.57 -29.10 0.45
N HIS A 92 -19.13 -28.52 -0.62
CA HIS A 92 -20.28 -29.08 -1.29
C HIS A 92 -19.92 -30.41 -1.97
N PRO A 93 -20.77 -31.45 -1.92
CA PRO A 93 -20.45 -32.78 -2.45
C PRO A 93 -20.36 -32.85 -3.98
N ALA A 94 -21.02 -31.96 -4.69
CA ALA A 94 -20.98 -31.87 -6.14
C ALA A 94 -20.29 -30.60 -6.63
N PRO A 95 -19.59 -30.62 -7.78
CA PRO A 95 -19.12 -29.42 -8.41
C PRO A 95 -20.26 -28.44 -8.69
N GLN A 96 -20.10 -27.18 -8.31
CA GLN A 96 -21.10 -26.16 -8.53
C GLN A 96 -20.79 -25.35 -9.79
N ALA A 97 -21.79 -25.12 -10.63
CA ALA A 97 -21.66 -24.23 -11.78
C ALA A 97 -21.36 -22.80 -11.34
N HIS A 98 -20.53 -22.09 -12.09
CA HIS A 98 -20.21 -20.67 -11.88
C HIS A 98 -19.65 -20.33 -10.48
N ALA A 99 -18.92 -21.25 -9.85
CA ALA A 99 -18.39 -21.09 -8.49
C ALA A 99 -19.45 -20.67 -7.47
N GLN A 100 -20.65 -21.26 -7.56
CA GLN A 100 -21.75 -20.97 -6.62
C GLN A 100 -21.30 -21.29 -5.19
N PRO A 101 -21.43 -20.35 -4.23
CA PRO A 101 -21.08 -20.57 -2.83
C PRO A 101 -21.92 -21.66 -2.19
N ALA A 102 -21.29 -22.44 -1.31
CA ALA A 102 -21.91 -23.51 -0.55
C ALA A 102 -22.43 -23.00 0.79
N LEU A 103 -23.60 -23.53 1.21
CA LEU A 103 -24.13 -23.41 2.55
C LEU A 103 -23.84 -24.71 3.29
N LEU A 104 -23.23 -24.63 4.47
CA LEU A 104 -22.82 -25.75 5.29
C LEU A 104 -23.33 -25.52 6.73
N ARG A 105 -23.93 -26.53 7.36
CA ARG A 105 -24.45 -26.39 8.73
C ARG A 105 -24.33 -27.67 9.54
N CYS A 106 -24.27 -27.49 10.85
CA CYS A 106 -24.30 -28.57 11.84
C CYS A 106 -25.03 -28.10 13.09
N GLU A 107 -25.93 -28.92 13.60
CA GLU A 107 -26.59 -28.66 14.89
C GLU A 107 -25.88 -29.41 16.03
N PHE A 108 -25.88 -28.81 17.20
CA PHE A 108 -25.41 -29.42 18.42
C PHE A 108 -26.24 -28.97 19.63
N ASP A 109 -26.40 -29.88 20.59
CA ASP A 109 -27.14 -29.59 21.78
C ASP A 109 -26.20 -29.26 22.95
N LEU A 110 -26.57 -28.26 23.74
CA LEU A 110 -25.97 -27.95 25.03
C LEU A 110 -26.96 -28.32 26.13
N PRO A 111 -26.49 -28.76 27.31
CA PRO A 111 -27.37 -29.11 28.42
C PRO A 111 -28.28 -27.94 28.80
N ASP A 112 -29.51 -28.26 29.17
CA ASP A 112 -30.43 -27.28 29.71
C ASP A 112 -30.01 -26.85 31.13
N CYS A 113 -30.33 -25.60 31.49
CA CYS A 113 -29.98 -25.05 32.81
C CYS A 113 -30.60 -25.88 33.96
N GLY A 114 -29.77 -26.52 34.80
CA GLY A 114 -30.21 -27.23 36.00
C GLY A 114 -29.09 -28.02 36.65
N ASP A 115 -28.67 -29.12 36.05
CA ASP A 115 -27.67 -30.04 36.66
C ASP A 115 -26.32 -30.10 35.90
N ALA A 116 -26.22 -29.38 34.78
CA ALA A 116 -25.00 -29.36 33.96
C ALA A 116 -24.22 -28.02 34.05
N PRO A 117 -22.87 -28.05 33.97
CA PRO A 117 -22.08 -26.86 34.04
C PRO A 117 -22.36 -25.92 32.88
N ALA A 118 -22.52 -24.63 33.20
CA ALA A 118 -22.72 -23.59 32.18
C ALA A 118 -21.47 -23.41 31.29
N VAL A 119 -21.67 -23.04 30.00
CA VAL A 119 -20.58 -22.62 29.13
C VAL A 119 -20.05 -21.28 29.62
N VAL A 120 -18.79 -21.22 30.01
CA VAL A 120 -18.10 -20.00 30.46
C VAL A 120 -17.34 -19.32 29.35
N ARG A 121 -16.98 -20.08 28.29
CA ARG A 121 -16.27 -19.56 27.12
C ARG A 121 -16.53 -20.42 25.90
N ALA A 122 -16.74 -19.78 24.75
CA ALA A 122 -16.81 -20.44 23.45
C ALA A 122 -15.88 -19.75 22.46
N LEU A 123 -14.99 -20.51 21.82
CA LEU A 123 -14.02 -20.01 20.83
C LEU A 123 -14.20 -20.75 19.52
N LEU A 124 -14.47 -19.99 18.45
CA LEU A 124 -14.51 -20.52 17.09
C LEU A 124 -13.16 -20.27 16.40
N TYR A 125 -12.61 -21.32 15.82
CA TYR A 125 -11.43 -21.29 14.94
C TYR A 125 -11.93 -21.69 13.55
N ALA A 126 -11.73 -20.85 12.53
CA ALA A 126 -12.23 -21.11 11.18
C ALA A 126 -11.21 -20.72 10.11
N SER A 127 -11.15 -21.51 9.04
CA SER A 127 -10.26 -21.36 7.91
C SER A 127 -10.95 -21.72 6.60
N ALA A 128 -10.39 -21.27 5.47
CA ALA A 128 -10.87 -21.64 4.14
C ALA A 128 -9.72 -21.75 3.13
N VAL A 129 -9.89 -22.63 2.16
CA VAL A 129 -9.30 -22.53 0.82
C VAL A 129 -10.32 -21.79 -0.03
N GLY A 130 -10.14 -20.50 -0.19
CA GLY A 130 -11.14 -19.52 -0.66
C GLY A 130 -11.55 -18.56 0.44
N GLY A 131 -12.86 -18.42 0.67
CA GLY A 131 -13.38 -17.58 1.73
C GLY A 131 -14.57 -18.19 2.45
N TYR A 132 -14.81 -17.69 3.66
CA TYR A 132 -15.93 -18.10 4.46
C TYR A 132 -16.62 -16.93 5.17
N ARG A 133 -17.88 -17.16 5.58
CA ARG A 133 -18.59 -16.39 6.59
C ARG A 133 -19.24 -17.38 7.57
N ALA A 134 -19.04 -17.18 8.84
CA ALA A 134 -19.54 -18.06 9.90
C ALA A 134 -20.64 -17.38 10.69
N ALA A 135 -21.65 -18.16 11.10
CA ALA A 135 -22.70 -17.72 12.01
C ALA A 135 -22.98 -18.79 13.07
N VAL A 136 -23.43 -18.32 14.23
CA VAL A 136 -23.96 -19.16 15.31
C VAL A 136 -25.38 -18.73 15.58
N ASN A 137 -26.33 -19.65 15.42
CA ASN A 137 -27.79 -19.40 15.65
C ASN A 137 -28.33 -18.23 14.81
N GLY A 138 -27.94 -18.14 13.52
CA GLY A 138 -28.38 -17.10 12.60
C GLY A 138 -27.69 -15.74 12.80
N ARG A 139 -26.66 -15.66 13.65
CA ARG A 139 -25.93 -14.42 13.93
C ARG A 139 -24.47 -14.54 13.52
N ASP A 140 -24.00 -13.60 12.70
CA ASP A 140 -22.58 -13.55 12.30
C ASP A 140 -21.66 -13.52 13.52
N VAL A 141 -20.53 -14.24 13.42
CA VAL A 141 -19.55 -14.37 14.52
C VAL A 141 -18.65 -13.14 14.64
N ASP A 142 -18.44 -12.42 13.54
CA ASP A 142 -17.60 -11.21 13.47
C ASP A 142 -18.02 -10.29 12.30
N ASP A 143 -17.28 -9.21 12.09
CA ASP A 143 -17.49 -8.23 11.02
C ASP A 143 -16.48 -8.36 9.87
N HIS A 144 -15.66 -9.43 9.87
CA HIS A 144 -14.67 -9.65 8.83
C HIS A 144 -15.33 -9.83 7.46
N VAL A 145 -14.66 -9.36 6.42
CA VAL A 145 -15.04 -9.60 5.04
C VAL A 145 -13.91 -10.32 4.34
N LEU A 146 -14.24 -11.20 3.37
CA LEU A 146 -13.26 -12.00 2.62
C LEU A 146 -12.33 -12.87 3.52
N ALA A 147 -12.83 -13.30 4.69
CA ALA A 147 -12.08 -14.14 5.63
C ALA A 147 -11.74 -15.52 5.02
N PRO A 148 -10.59 -16.11 5.36
CA PRO A 148 -9.55 -15.63 6.26
C PRO A 148 -8.50 -14.75 5.54
N GLY A 149 -8.64 -14.54 4.23
CA GLY A 149 -7.70 -13.85 3.35
C GLY A 149 -6.95 -14.79 2.41
N TRP A 150 -6.04 -14.21 1.62
CA TRP A 150 -5.29 -14.94 0.61
C TRP A 150 -3.88 -15.30 1.08
N THR A 151 -3.55 -16.59 0.98
CA THR A 151 -2.21 -17.16 1.15
C THR A 151 -1.98 -18.17 0.03
N PRO A 152 -0.76 -18.67 -0.20
CA PRO A 152 -0.53 -19.80 -1.12
C PRO A 152 -1.13 -21.08 -0.52
N TYR A 153 -2.42 -21.31 -0.74
CA TYR A 153 -3.24 -22.33 -0.07
C TYR A 153 -2.67 -23.75 -0.11
N SER A 154 -1.84 -24.07 -1.11
CA SER A 154 -1.14 -25.36 -1.20
C SER A 154 0.00 -25.50 -0.17
N SER A 155 0.54 -24.39 0.33
CA SER A 155 1.70 -24.37 1.23
C SER A 155 1.36 -23.81 2.61
N ARG A 156 0.42 -22.88 2.68
CA ARG A 156 0.02 -22.21 3.93
C ARG A 156 -1.45 -21.83 3.90
N THR A 157 -2.16 -22.16 4.98
CA THR A 157 -3.49 -21.63 5.29
C THR A 157 -3.47 -20.95 6.65
N VAL A 158 -4.40 -20.03 6.89
CA VAL A 158 -4.53 -19.32 8.16
C VAL A 158 -5.93 -19.46 8.72
N HIS A 159 -6.06 -19.42 10.04
CA HIS A 159 -7.34 -19.41 10.71
C HIS A 159 -7.58 -18.11 11.47
N ASP A 160 -8.84 -17.71 11.53
CA ASP A 160 -9.33 -16.72 12.49
C ASP A 160 -9.69 -17.38 13.82
N THR A 161 -9.62 -16.61 14.90
CA THR A 161 -10.10 -17.01 16.23
C THR A 161 -11.07 -15.97 16.72
N VAL A 162 -12.31 -16.39 17.00
CA VAL A 162 -13.40 -15.51 17.44
C VAL A 162 -14.03 -16.03 18.72
N GLU A 163 -14.22 -15.15 19.72
CA GLU A 163 -14.97 -15.51 20.93
C GLU A 163 -16.47 -15.35 20.66
N VAL A 164 -17.19 -16.46 20.72
CA VAL A 164 -18.63 -16.55 20.40
C VAL A 164 -19.48 -16.93 21.62
N THR A 165 -18.99 -16.73 22.83
CA THR A 165 -19.66 -17.10 24.10
C THR A 165 -21.08 -16.54 24.19
N SER A 166 -21.29 -15.30 23.75
CA SER A 166 -22.62 -14.65 23.78
C SER A 166 -23.62 -15.14 22.72
N LEU A 167 -23.14 -15.94 21.76
CA LEU A 167 -23.96 -16.47 20.66
C LEU A 167 -24.48 -17.88 20.95
N VAL A 168 -23.82 -18.65 21.82
CA VAL A 168 -24.25 -19.98 22.22
C VAL A 168 -25.30 -19.91 23.35
N ARG A 169 -26.22 -20.88 23.35
CA ARG A 169 -27.32 -20.94 24.33
C ARG A 169 -27.56 -22.37 24.80
N ALA A 170 -28.23 -22.54 25.94
CA ALA A 170 -28.72 -23.84 26.37
C ALA A 170 -29.70 -24.45 25.33
N GLY A 171 -29.75 -25.76 25.23
CA GLY A 171 -30.54 -26.49 24.25
C GLY A 171 -29.87 -26.51 22.87
N ARG A 172 -30.68 -26.52 21.84
CA ARG A 172 -30.22 -26.66 20.45
C ARG A 172 -29.52 -25.40 19.90
N ASN A 173 -28.38 -25.58 19.30
CA ASN A 173 -27.57 -24.55 18.61
C ASN A 173 -27.28 -25.01 17.17
N CYS A 174 -27.02 -24.04 16.27
CA CYS A 174 -26.54 -24.26 14.92
C CYS A 174 -25.23 -23.50 14.69
N LEU A 175 -24.19 -24.18 14.20
CA LEU A 175 -23.00 -23.58 13.62
C LEU A 175 -23.12 -23.69 12.10
N SER A 176 -23.04 -22.57 11.42
CA SER A 176 -23.17 -22.50 9.96
C SER A 176 -22.01 -21.79 9.31
N LEU A 177 -21.66 -22.22 8.10
CA LEU A 177 -20.59 -21.67 7.28
C LEU A 177 -21.11 -21.44 5.86
N ARG A 178 -20.87 -20.27 5.31
CA ARG A 178 -21.02 -19.97 3.90
C ARG A 178 -19.64 -19.99 3.27
N ALA A 179 -19.39 -20.86 2.27
CA ALA A 179 -18.09 -21.06 1.64
C ALA A 179 -18.11 -20.54 0.20
N ALA A 180 -17.17 -19.68 -0.16
CA ALA A 180 -17.03 -19.11 -1.50
C ALA A 180 -15.62 -19.28 -2.06
N GLY A 181 -15.52 -19.28 -3.39
CA GLY A 181 -14.24 -19.51 -4.09
C GLY A 181 -13.20 -18.42 -3.88
N LEU A 182 -13.60 -17.15 -3.92
CA LEU A 182 -12.67 -16.01 -3.84
C LEU A 182 -11.40 -16.25 -4.69
N TRP A 183 -10.22 -16.11 -4.07
CA TRP A 183 -8.94 -16.35 -4.74
C TRP A 183 -8.68 -17.82 -5.10
N ALA A 184 -9.32 -18.77 -4.43
CA ALA A 184 -9.04 -20.21 -4.70
C ALA A 184 -9.56 -20.67 -6.06
N THR A 185 -10.69 -20.16 -6.50
CA THR A 185 -11.33 -20.57 -7.77
C THR A 185 -11.23 -19.52 -8.86
N GLU A 186 -10.60 -18.36 -8.58
CA GLU A 186 -10.44 -17.29 -9.58
C GLU A 186 -9.45 -17.69 -10.68
N HIS A 187 -9.69 -17.16 -11.89
CA HIS A 187 -8.88 -17.45 -13.07
C HIS A 187 -7.70 -16.46 -13.16
N PHE A 188 -6.62 -16.79 -12.46
CA PHE A 188 -5.40 -16.00 -12.51
C PHE A 188 -4.52 -16.30 -13.71
N GLY A 189 -3.87 -15.25 -14.21
CA GLY A 189 -2.95 -15.29 -15.35
C GLY A 189 -3.42 -14.40 -16.50
N PHE A 190 -2.56 -14.22 -17.48
CA PHE A 190 -2.80 -13.30 -18.57
C PHE A 190 -3.35 -14.01 -19.80
N ARG A 191 -4.37 -13.42 -20.44
CA ARG A 191 -4.96 -13.90 -21.71
C ARG A 191 -5.44 -15.37 -21.62
N GLN A 192 -4.99 -16.22 -22.53
CA GLN A 192 -5.40 -17.62 -22.63
C GLN A 192 -4.82 -18.52 -21.53
N ASN A 193 -3.86 -18.04 -20.76
CA ASN A 193 -3.22 -18.80 -19.67
C ASN A 193 -3.96 -18.67 -18.33
N ALA A 194 -5.03 -17.89 -18.28
CA ALA A 194 -5.82 -17.71 -17.06
C ALA A 194 -6.53 -19.01 -16.67
N ARG A 195 -6.32 -19.43 -15.42
CA ARG A 195 -6.89 -20.67 -14.86
C ARG A 195 -6.94 -20.61 -13.33
N PRO A 196 -7.82 -21.38 -12.68
CA PRO A 196 -7.75 -21.59 -11.23
C PRO A 196 -6.41 -22.27 -10.86
N ARG A 197 -5.84 -21.84 -9.73
CA ARG A 197 -4.55 -22.38 -9.25
C ARG A 197 -4.68 -23.37 -8.11
N TYR A 198 -5.76 -23.28 -7.34
CA TYR A 198 -5.96 -24.07 -6.11
C TYR A 198 -7.15 -25.04 -6.21
N GLY A 199 -7.72 -25.20 -7.39
CA GLY A 199 -8.86 -26.05 -7.66
C GLY A 199 -10.11 -25.27 -8.10
N ASP A 200 -11.21 -25.95 -8.19
CA ASP A 200 -12.49 -25.45 -8.73
C ASP A 200 -13.60 -25.34 -7.65
N GLN A 201 -13.31 -25.74 -6.42
CA GLN A 201 -14.27 -25.77 -5.31
C GLN A 201 -13.69 -25.13 -4.05
N PRO A 202 -14.45 -24.26 -3.34
CA PRO A 202 -14.06 -23.78 -2.02
C PRO A 202 -14.12 -24.91 -0.99
N ARG A 203 -13.25 -24.81 0.03
CA ARG A 203 -13.20 -25.74 1.16
C ARG A 203 -13.12 -24.91 2.44
N VAL A 204 -13.79 -25.35 3.48
CA VAL A 204 -13.76 -24.71 4.80
C VAL A 204 -13.44 -25.74 5.88
N ALA A 205 -12.82 -25.29 6.96
CA ALA A 205 -12.63 -26.09 8.15
C ALA A 205 -12.83 -25.21 9.38
N ALA A 206 -13.59 -25.70 10.35
CA ALA A 206 -13.87 -24.96 11.57
C ALA A 206 -13.94 -25.89 12.76
N GLN A 207 -13.53 -25.39 13.93
CA GLN A 207 -13.70 -26.06 15.20
C GLN A 207 -14.11 -25.06 16.30
N LEU A 208 -15.21 -25.38 16.98
CA LEU A 208 -15.75 -24.60 18.08
C LEU A 208 -15.37 -25.30 19.39
N LEU A 209 -14.60 -24.60 20.22
CA LEU A 209 -14.30 -25.03 21.59
C LEU A 209 -15.34 -24.46 22.54
N LEU A 210 -15.93 -25.31 23.36
CA LEU A 210 -16.85 -24.99 24.45
C LEU A 210 -16.13 -25.33 25.78
N GLU A 211 -15.89 -24.35 26.62
CA GLU A 211 -15.33 -24.52 27.96
C GLU A 211 -16.45 -24.35 29.01
N PHE A 212 -16.56 -25.31 29.93
CA PHE A 212 -17.61 -25.31 30.93
C PHE A 212 -17.08 -24.88 32.32
N ALA A 213 -18.00 -24.47 33.21
CA ALA A 213 -17.67 -23.97 34.54
C ALA A 213 -16.94 -24.98 35.41
N ASP A 214 -17.08 -26.28 35.16
CA ASP A 214 -16.37 -27.38 35.85
C ASP A 214 -14.99 -27.66 35.26
N GLY A 215 -14.55 -26.88 34.24
CA GLY A 215 -13.28 -27.06 33.55
C GLY A 215 -13.31 -28.12 32.45
N SER A 216 -14.46 -28.78 32.21
CA SER A 216 -14.59 -29.70 31.07
C SER A 216 -14.63 -28.95 29.74
N ARG A 217 -14.29 -29.66 28.65
CA ARG A 217 -14.22 -29.12 27.30
C ARG A 217 -14.94 -30.00 26.31
N ARG A 218 -15.62 -29.38 25.36
CA ARG A 218 -16.25 -30.06 24.22
C ARG A 218 -15.89 -29.35 22.93
N TRP A 219 -15.69 -30.13 21.86
CA TRP A 219 -15.43 -29.63 20.53
C TRP A 219 -16.61 -29.95 19.59
N VAL A 220 -16.98 -28.98 18.75
CA VAL A 220 -17.80 -29.17 17.57
C VAL A 220 -16.91 -28.88 16.39
N ARG A 221 -16.74 -29.84 15.47
CA ARG A 221 -15.78 -29.74 14.35
C ARG A 221 -16.49 -29.95 13.02
N THR A 222 -15.88 -29.44 11.96
CA THR A 222 -16.27 -29.82 10.60
C THR A 222 -15.83 -31.26 10.32
N ASP A 223 -16.77 -32.07 9.85
CA ASP A 223 -16.59 -33.47 9.47
C ASP A 223 -17.72 -33.94 8.52
N ALA A 224 -17.78 -35.22 8.19
CA ALA A 224 -18.77 -35.81 7.30
C ALA A 224 -20.23 -35.74 7.82
N SER A 225 -20.45 -35.39 9.10
CA SER A 225 -21.81 -35.24 9.67
C SER A 225 -22.50 -33.92 9.30
N TRP A 226 -21.75 -32.98 8.75
CA TRP A 226 -22.30 -31.72 8.28
C TRP A 226 -23.17 -31.90 7.04
N THR A 227 -24.18 -31.05 6.88
CA THR A 227 -25.01 -31.00 5.68
C THR A 227 -24.63 -29.82 4.80
N ALA A 228 -24.81 -29.97 3.50
CA ALA A 228 -24.43 -28.99 2.49
C ALA A 228 -25.54 -28.76 1.47
N SER A 229 -25.71 -27.52 1.06
CA SER A 229 -26.62 -27.07 0.00
C SER A 229 -26.10 -25.81 -0.68
N THR A 230 -26.87 -25.22 -1.57
CA THR A 230 -26.68 -23.90 -2.15
C THR A 230 -27.86 -22.99 -1.82
N GLY A 231 -27.74 -21.68 -2.05
CA GLY A 231 -28.79 -20.72 -1.68
C GLY A 231 -28.95 -19.58 -2.66
N ALA A 232 -29.35 -18.43 -2.14
CA ALA A 232 -29.64 -17.21 -2.90
C ALA A 232 -28.45 -16.61 -3.66
N LEU A 233 -27.22 -16.83 -3.18
CA LEU A 233 -26.00 -16.42 -3.89
C LEU A 233 -25.71 -17.45 -4.99
N LEU A 234 -26.06 -17.11 -6.23
CA LEU A 234 -26.01 -18.01 -7.39
C LEU A 234 -24.64 -18.08 -8.03
N ALA A 235 -23.85 -17.00 -7.94
CA ALA A 235 -22.50 -16.94 -8.46
C ALA A 235 -21.70 -15.87 -7.71
N SER A 236 -20.43 -16.11 -7.50
CA SER A 236 -19.49 -15.15 -6.91
C SER A 236 -18.11 -15.30 -7.54
N GLY A 237 -17.47 -14.18 -7.88
CA GLY A 237 -16.12 -14.11 -8.41
C GLY A 237 -15.53 -12.72 -8.18
N LEU A 238 -14.22 -12.66 -7.91
CA LEU A 238 -13.53 -11.40 -7.66
C LEU A 238 -13.59 -10.47 -8.87
N TYR A 239 -13.43 -11.02 -10.07
CA TYR A 239 -13.46 -10.26 -11.32
C TYR A 239 -14.87 -10.11 -11.87
N ALA A 240 -15.69 -11.12 -11.73
CA ALA A 240 -17.03 -11.15 -12.30
C ALA A 240 -18.04 -10.31 -11.50
N GLY A 241 -17.93 -10.32 -10.17
CA GLY A 241 -18.91 -9.82 -9.24
C GLY A 241 -19.88 -10.92 -8.77
N GLU A 242 -20.99 -10.54 -8.15
CA GLU A 242 -21.98 -11.45 -7.59
C GLU A 242 -23.32 -11.42 -8.32
N THR A 243 -23.98 -12.58 -8.32
CA THR A 243 -25.38 -12.71 -8.72
C THR A 243 -26.17 -13.31 -7.57
N TYR A 244 -27.09 -12.52 -7.02
CA TYR A 244 -27.92 -12.91 -5.87
C TYR A 244 -29.40 -12.89 -6.26
N ASP A 245 -30.12 -13.97 -5.93
CA ASP A 245 -31.56 -14.05 -6.12
C ASP A 245 -32.26 -14.26 -4.75
N ALA A 246 -32.76 -13.19 -4.18
CA ALA A 246 -33.41 -13.23 -2.86
C ALA A 246 -34.61 -14.18 -2.76
N ARG A 247 -35.16 -14.58 -3.92
CA ARG A 247 -36.28 -15.56 -3.98
C ARG A 247 -35.84 -16.99 -3.68
N ALA A 248 -34.50 -17.25 -3.78
CA ALA A 248 -33.89 -18.56 -3.57
C ALA A 248 -33.23 -18.70 -2.16
N GLN A 249 -33.48 -17.76 -1.25
CA GLN A 249 -33.06 -17.89 0.15
C GLN A 249 -33.69 -19.12 0.77
N PRO A 250 -32.91 -20.07 1.32
CA PRO A 250 -33.53 -21.27 1.93
C PRO A 250 -34.23 -20.92 3.25
N VAL A 251 -35.53 -21.13 3.25
CA VAL A 251 -36.42 -21.00 4.41
C VAL A 251 -37.29 -22.26 4.49
N ASP A 252 -37.40 -22.87 5.65
CA ASP A 252 -38.20 -24.08 5.83
C ASP A 252 -39.71 -23.79 5.94
N ALA A 253 -40.51 -24.85 6.02
CA ALA A 253 -41.99 -24.72 6.12
C ALA A 253 -42.44 -24.00 7.41
N ALA A 254 -41.60 -23.91 8.43
CA ALA A 254 -41.87 -23.18 9.67
C ALA A 254 -41.38 -21.71 9.61
N GLY A 255 -40.84 -21.28 8.49
CA GLY A 255 -40.33 -19.92 8.30
C GLY A 255 -38.95 -19.66 8.91
N ARG A 256 -38.21 -20.71 9.26
CA ARG A 256 -36.84 -20.58 9.78
C ARG A 256 -35.81 -20.47 8.65
N GLU A 257 -34.87 -19.61 8.83
CA GLU A 257 -33.74 -19.50 7.90
C GLU A 257 -32.72 -20.65 8.10
N TRP A 258 -31.95 -20.95 7.07
CA TRP A 258 -31.10 -22.13 6.99
C TRP A 258 -30.00 -22.20 8.07
N ASP A 259 -29.62 -21.09 8.66
CA ASP A 259 -28.57 -20.96 9.70
C ASP A 259 -29.15 -20.87 11.12
N GLU A 260 -30.48 -21.02 11.26
CA GLU A 260 -31.18 -21.08 12.53
C GLU A 260 -31.28 -22.53 13.06
N PRO A 261 -31.29 -22.73 14.39
CA PRO A 261 -31.53 -24.04 15.00
C PRO A 261 -32.92 -24.58 14.72
N GLY A 262 -32.98 -25.86 14.35
CA GLY A 262 -34.22 -26.57 14.06
C GLY A 262 -34.73 -26.42 12.63
N PHE A 263 -33.98 -25.75 11.74
CA PHE A 263 -34.25 -25.72 10.30
C PHE A 263 -34.29 -27.16 9.73
N ASP A 264 -35.26 -27.44 8.86
CA ASP A 264 -35.40 -28.74 8.22
C ASP A 264 -34.41 -28.89 7.04
N ASP A 265 -33.25 -29.48 7.32
CA ASP A 265 -32.20 -29.79 6.32
C ASP A 265 -32.26 -31.23 5.80
N GLY A 266 -33.35 -31.95 5.99
CA GLY A 266 -33.51 -33.33 5.57
C GLY A 266 -33.35 -33.57 4.06
N SER A 267 -33.46 -32.53 3.23
CA SER A 267 -33.21 -32.58 1.79
C SER A 267 -31.76 -32.23 1.39
N TRP A 268 -30.93 -31.80 2.34
CA TRP A 268 -29.52 -31.42 2.06
C TRP A 268 -28.63 -32.65 1.95
N ALA A 269 -27.58 -32.56 1.15
CA ALA A 269 -26.61 -33.64 1.01
C ALA A 269 -25.59 -33.62 2.16
N PRO A 270 -25.01 -34.78 2.53
CA PRO A 270 -23.85 -34.79 3.40
C PRO A 270 -22.69 -33.97 2.79
N ALA A 271 -21.97 -33.21 3.60
CA ALA A 271 -20.80 -32.46 3.18
C ALA A 271 -19.70 -33.42 2.68
N ARG A 272 -19.00 -33.04 1.65
CA ARG A 272 -17.81 -33.76 1.15
C ARG A 272 -16.60 -33.42 1.99
N VAL A 273 -15.92 -34.44 2.52
CA VAL A 273 -14.62 -34.29 3.17
C VAL A 273 -13.51 -34.31 2.11
N TYR A 274 -12.57 -33.39 2.25
CA TYR A 274 -11.38 -33.25 1.41
C TYR A 274 -10.10 -33.65 2.18
N PRO A 275 -9.06 -34.12 1.49
CA PRO A 275 -7.77 -34.39 2.11
C PRO A 275 -7.22 -33.12 2.79
N ARG A 276 -6.57 -33.30 3.93
CA ARG A 276 -5.85 -32.26 4.63
C ARG A 276 -4.49 -32.05 3.96
N GLU A 277 -4.35 -30.96 3.21
CA GLU A 277 -3.10 -30.57 2.55
C GLU A 277 -2.23 -29.69 3.49
N THR A 278 -2.87 -28.81 4.26
CA THR A 278 -2.22 -27.89 5.20
C THR A 278 -2.94 -27.87 6.54
N ILE A 279 -2.21 -27.53 7.59
CA ILE A 279 -2.77 -27.21 8.92
C ILE A 279 -2.83 -25.69 9.05
N PRO A 280 -4.01 -25.10 9.28
CA PRO A 280 -4.13 -23.66 9.41
C PRO A 280 -3.37 -23.10 10.59
N GLY A 281 -2.42 -22.19 10.35
CA GLY A 281 -1.76 -21.42 11.38
C GLY A 281 -2.56 -20.18 11.79
N PRO A 282 -2.22 -19.53 12.91
CA PRO A 282 -2.88 -18.29 13.31
C PRO A 282 -2.63 -17.16 12.31
N ARG A 283 -3.67 -16.38 12.01
CA ARG A 283 -3.52 -15.19 11.19
C ARG A 283 -2.74 -14.10 11.93
N VAL A 284 -1.76 -13.51 11.25
CA VAL A 284 -0.92 -12.40 11.74
C VAL A 284 -1.36 -11.07 11.13
N SER A 285 -1.76 -11.09 9.87
CA SER A 285 -2.24 -9.92 9.14
C SER A 285 -3.57 -9.41 9.73
N PRO A 286 -3.80 -8.08 9.83
CA PRO A 286 -5.11 -7.54 10.16
C PRO A 286 -6.20 -8.05 9.20
N PRO A 287 -7.43 -8.28 9.68
CA PRO A 287 -8.54 -8.71 8.82
C PRO A 287 -8.93 -7.63 7.81
N VAL A 288 -9.54 -8.03 6.71
CA VAL A 288 -10.26 -7.11 5.85
C VAL A 288 -11.58 -6.76 6.53
N ARG A 289 -11.93 -5.46 6.56
CA ARG A 289 -13.16 -4.95 7.18
C ARG A 289 -13.86 -3.91 6.33
N ARG A 290 -15.10 -3.61 6.69
CA ARG A 290 -15.83 -2.41 6.24
C ARG A 290 -15.29 -1.21 7.00
N ILE A 291 -14.63 -0.28 6.31
CA ILE A 291 -13.92 0.82 6.96
C ILE A 291 -14.77 2.09 7.03
N GLU A 292 -15.39 2.46 5.92
CA GLU A 292 -16.25 3.66 5.85
C GLU A 292 -17.33 3.50 4.78
N GLN A 293 -18.34 4.39 4.82
CA GLN A 293 -19.41 4.46 3.84
C GLN A 293 -19.35 5.80 3.11
N ARG A 294 -19.61 5.77 1.79
CA ARG A 294 -19.68 6.96 0.95
C ARG A 294 -20.98 7.02 0.16
N HIS A 295 -21.59 8.19 0.15
CA HIS A 295 -22.77 8.47 -0.65
C HIS A 295 -22.38 9.08 -1.99
N PRO A 296 -23.20 8.87 -3.05
CA PRO A 296 -22.98 9.54 -4.32
C PRO A 296 -23.00 11.08 -4.16
N VAL A 297 -22.05 11.75 -4.77
CA VAL A 297 -21.99 13.22 -4.83
C VAL A 297 -22.67 13.79 -6.08
N ALA A 298 -22.85 12.96 -7.11
CA ALA A 298 -23.56 13.32 -8.33
C ALA A 298 -24.27 12.10 -8.97
N ARG A 299 -25.28 12.39 -9.77
CA ARG A 299 -26.04 11.42 -10.55
C ARG A 299 -26.09 11.87 -11.99
N ILE A 300 -25.81 10.96 -12.92
CA ILE A 300 -25.77 11.21 -14.36
C ILE A 300 -26.76 10.25 -15.02
N ALA A 301 -27.80 10.78 -15.63
CA ALA A 301 -28.74 9.97 -16.41
C ALA A 301 -28.09 9.55 -17.74
N THR A 302 -28.31 8.30 -18.13
CA THR A 302 -27.84 7.78 -19.43
C THR A 302 -28.99 7.68 -20.43
N ASP A 303 -28.66 7.69 -21.72
CA ASP A 303 -29.69 7.65 -22.82
C ASP A 303 -30.49 6.34 -22.83
N ASP A 304 -29.98 5.27 -22.27
CA ASP A 304 -30.60 3.93 -22.17
C ASP A 304 -31.43 3.72 -20.90
N GLY A 305 -31.58 4.79 -20.08
CA GLY A 305 -32.40 4.79 -18.87
C GLY A 305 -31.72 4.26 -17.62
N ALA A 306 -30.39 4.03 -17.64
CA ALA A 306 -29.61 3.75 -16.45
C ALA A 306 -29.22 5.07 -15.75
N THR A 307 -28.69 4.96 -14.53
CA THR A 307 -28.17 6.09 -13.77
C THR A 307 -26.73 5.79 -13.35
N ILE A 308 -25.78 6.64 -13.70
CA ILE A 308 -24.42 6.58 -13.18
C ILE A 308 -24.34 7.41 -11.89
N LEU A 309 -23.83 6.80 -10.84
CA LEU A 309 -23.56 7.42 -9.54
C LEU A 309 -22.06 7.75 -9.47
N ASP A 310 -21.69 9.01 -9.22
CA ASP A 310 -20.32 9.44 -8.92
C ASP A 310 -20.15 9.51 -7.40
N PHE A 311 -19.23 8.74 -6.84
CA PHE A 311 -18.91 8.76 -5.40
C PHE A 311 -17.82 9.79 -5.05
N GLY A 312 -17.33 10.58 -6.00
CA GLY A 312 -16.35 11.64 -5.79
C GLY A 312 -14.94 11.15 -5.48
N GLN A 313 -14.74 9.85 -5.28
CA GLN A 313 -13.49 9.21 -4.91
C GLN A 313 -13.37 7.83 -5.56
N ASN A 314 -12.26 7.56 -6.25
CA ASN A 314 -11.91 6.20 -6.68
C ASN A 314 -11.56 5.38 -5.42
N LEU A 315 -12.29 4.33 -5.15
CA LEU A 315 -12.24 3.54 -3.92
C LEU A 315 -12.30 2.04 -4.22
N VAL A 316 -12.02 1.24 -3.22
CA VAL A 316 -12.19 -0.21 -3.28
C VAL A 316 -13.27 -0.63 -2.31
N GLY A 317 -14.23 -1.42 -2.81
CA GLY A 317 -15.36 -1.79 -1.98
C GLY A 317 -16.52 -2.42 -2.76
N ARG A 318 -17.69 -2.25 -2.21
CA ARG A 318 -18.95 -2.83 -2.69
C ARG A 318 -20.09 -1.82 -2.57
N LEU A 319 -21.18 -2.05 -3.28
CA LEU A 319 -22.38 -1.23 -3.14
C LEU A 319 -23.40 -1.92 -2.23
N ARG A 320 -23.87 -1.19 -1.24
CA ARG A 320 -25.03 -1.57 -0.43
C ARG A 320 -26.27 -0.92 -1.00
N LEU A 321 -27.29 -1.74 -1.24
CA LEU A 321 -28.61 -1.33 -1.72
C LEU A 321 -29.63 -1.36 -0.60
N ARG A 322 -30.54 -0.38 -0.60
CA ARG A 322 -31.79 -0.40 0.15
C ARG A 322 -32.95 -0.12 -0.82
N VAL A 323 -33.70 -1.15 -1.17
CA VAL A 323 -34.63 -1.09 -2.29
C VAL A 323 -35.93 -1.79 -1.95
N ALA A 324 -37.03 -1.29 -2.50
CA ALA A 324 -38.33 -1.95 -2.47
C ALA A 324 -38.90 -1.99 -3.89
N GLY A 325 -39.47 -3.13 -4.28
CA GLY A 325 -40.02 -3.29 -5.62
C GLY A 325 -40.73 -4.62 -5.83
N PRO A 326 -41.30 -4.85 -7.00
CA PRO A 326 -41.97 -6.11 -7.33
C PRO A 326 -41.03 -7.32 -7.27
N ARG A 327 -41.54 -8.47 -6.85
CA ARG A 327 -40.85 -9.74 -6.86
C ARG A 327 -40.26 -10.05 -8.25
N GLY A 328 -38.96 -10.40 -8.32
CA GLY A 328 -38.29 -10.73 -9.55
C GLY A 328 -37.70 -9.53 -10.28
N THR A 329 -37.89 -8.30 -9.76
CA THR A 329 -37.17 -7.13 -10.28
C THR A 329 -35.66 -7.36 -10.14
N ARG A 330 -34.90 -7.18 -11.21
CA ARG A 330 -33.43 -7.35 -11.23
C ARG A 330 -32.74 -6.01 -11.33
N ILE A 331 -31.92 -5.70 -10.35
CA ILE A 331 -31.01 -4.55 -10.36
C ILE A 331 -29.62 -5.03 -10.79
N THR A 332 -29.00 -4.27 -11.69
CA THR A 332 -27.63 -4.53 -12.15
C THR A 332 -26.75 -3.33 -11.81
N LEU A 333 -25.60 -3.60 -11.21
CA LEU A 333 -24.59 -2.63 -10.81
C LEU A 333 -23.33 -2.90 -11.60
N ARG A 334 -22.86 -1.93 -12.38
CA ARG A 334 -21.58 -1.99 -13.12
C ARG A 334 -20.64 -0.94 -12.58
N HIS A 335 -19.38 -1.30 -12.40
CA HIS A 335 -18.39 -0.48 -11.73
C HIS A 335 -17.28 -0.06 -12.69
N ALA A 336 -16.79 1.18 -12.57
CA ALA A 336 -15.60 1.66 -13.28
C ALA A 336 -14.91 2.79 -12.49
N GLU A 337 -13.60 2.94 -12.73
CA GLU A 337 -12.78 3.96 -12.09
C GLU A 337 -12.99 5.36 -12.67
N VAL A 338 -13.25 5.45 -13.96
CA VAL A 338 -13.37 6.71 -14.73
C VAL A 338 -14.55 6.67 -15.70
N LEU A 339 -14.92 7.83 -16.17
CA LEU A 339 -15.81 7.99 -17.33
C LEU A 339 -14.98 8.29 -18.58
N GLU A 340 -15.43 7.78 -19.73
CA GLU A 340 -14.96 8.13 -21.07
C GLU A 340 -16.17 8.57 -21.91
N HIS A 341 -16.14 9.80 -22.40
CA HIS A 341 -17.26 10.39 -23.15
C HIS A 341 -18.64 10.30 -22.45
N GLY A 342 -18.65 10.48 -21.12
CA GLY A 342 -19.86 10.45 -20.29
C GLY A 342 -20.42 9.05 -19.98
N ARG A 343 -19.72 7.97 -20.35
CA ARG A 343 -20.07 6.57 -20.07
C ARG A 343 -19.01 5.91 -19.22
N LEU A 344 -19.31 4.76 -18.60
CA LEU A 344 -18.31 4.01 -17.85
C LEU A 344 -17.11 3.62 -18.73
N GLY A 345 -15.90 3.99 -18.31
CA GLY A 345 -14.65 3.60 -18.93
C GLY A 345 -14.28 2.15 -18.54
N THR A 346 -14.76 1.16 -19.26
CA THR A 346 -14.61 -0.26 -18.89
C THR A 346 -13.40 -0.95 -19.52
N ARG A 347 -12.72 -0.33 -20.50
CA ARG A 347 -11.54 -0.93 -21.15
C ARG A 347 -10.40 -1.25 -20.17
N PRO A 348 -10.09 -0.40 -19.16
CA PRO A 348 -9.07 -0.73 -18.15
C PRO A 348 -9.41 -1.94 -17.27
N LEU A 349 -10.67 -2.37 -17.21
CA LEU A 349 -11.09 -3.56 -16.48
C LEU A 349 -10.62 -4.87 -17.16
N ARG A 350 -10.23 -4.80 -18.43
CA ARG A 350 -9.85 -5.96 -19.25
C ARG A 350 -10.98 -7.01 -19.27
N ARG A 351 -10.77 -8.21 -18.69
CA ARG A 351 -11.77 -9.29 -18.60
C ARG A 351 -12.63 -9.24 -17.34
N ALA A 352 -12.33 -8.37 -16.37
CA ALA A 352 -13.14 -8.23 -15.20
C ALA A 352 -14.49 -7.59 -15.55
N ALA A 353 -15.58 -8.34 -15.38
CA ALA A 353 -16.93 -7.83 -15.67
C ALA A 353 -17.38 -6.77 -14.65
N ALA A 354 -16.83 -6.79 -13.44
CA ALA A 354 -17.10 -5.87 -12.35
C ALA A 354 -18.61 -5.53 -12.20
N THR A 355 -19.44 -6.58 -12.19
CA THR A 355 -20.90 -6.46 -12.32
C THR A 355 -21.62 -7.28 -11.27
N ASP A 356 -22.34 -6.62 -10.38
CA ASP A 356 -23.20 -7.28 -9.40
C ASP A 356 -24.68 -7.25 -9.84
N ARG A 357 -25.43 -8.29 -9.51
CA ARG A 357 -26.85 -8.43 -9.84
C ARG A 357 -27.63 -8.87 -8.61
N TYR A 358 -28.69 -8.14 -8.30
CA TYR A 358 -29.62 -8.45 -7.23
C TYR A 358 -31.05 -8.62 -7.77
N THR A 359 -31.66 -9.76 -7.48
CA THR A 359 -33.07 -10.01 -7.83
C THR A 359 -33.92 -9.99 -6.56
N LEU A 360 -34.93 -9.10 -6.51
CA LEU A 360 -35.76 -8.86 -5.36
C LEU A 360 -36.67 -10.05 -5.05
N ALA A 361 -36.86 -10.37 -3.76
CA ALA A 361 -37.89 -11.25 -3.26
C ALA A 361 -39.27 -10.60 -3.28
N GLY A 362 -39.36 -9.27 -3.27
CA GLY A 362 -40.63 -8.53 -3.24
C GLY A 362 -41.31 -8.52 -1.87
N THR A 363 -40.54 -8.58 -0.79
CA THR A 363 -41.02 -8.67 0.61
C THR A 363 -41.04 -7.33 1.35
N GLY A 364 -41.05 -6.21 0.61
CA GLY A 364 -41.00 -4.87 1.17
C GLY A 364 -39.64 -4.21 0.91
N THR A 365 -39.04 -3.51 1.89
CA THR A 365 -37.71 -2.93 1.78
C THR A 365 -36.67 -4.00 2.04
N GLU A 366 -35.87 -4.28 1.03
CA GLU A 366 -34.78 -5.24 1.06
C GLU A 366 -33.42 -4.48 1.16
N VAL A 367 -32.48 -5.01 1.96
CA VAL A 367 -31.11 -4.49 2.08
C VAL A 367 -30.15 -5.57 1.61
N TRP A 368 -29.29 -5.23 0.66
CA TRP A 368 -28.30 -6.18 0.14
C TRP A 368 -26.97 -5.51 -0.09
N GLU A 369 -25.90 -6.24 0.16
CA GLU A 369 -24.50 -5.92 -0.12
C GLU A 369 -23.80 -7.21 -0.57
N PRO A 370 -22.99 -7.21 -1.66
CA PRO A 370 -22.21 -8.38 -2.03
C PRO A 370 -21.32 -8.88 -0.89
N GLU A 371 -21.07 -10.18 -0.79
CA GLU A 371 -20.35 -10.79 0.33
C GLU A 371 -18.90 -11.17 -0.02
N PHE A 372 -18.70 -11.83 -1.16
CA PHE A 372 -17.44 -12.47 -1.54
C PHE A 372 -16.81 -11.87 -2.80
N THR A 373 -16.99 -10.60 -3.02
CA THR A 373 -16.38 -9.83 -4.09
C THR A 373 -16.03 -8.42 -3.62
N PHE A 374 -15.24 -7.72 -4.40
CA PHE A 374 -14.98 -6.29 -4.29
C PHE A 374 -14.60 -5.69 -5.64
N HIS A 375 -14.79 -4.40 -5.83
CA HIS A 375 -14.49 -3.68 -7.05
C HIS A 375 -13.66 -2.43 -6.74
N GLY A 376 -12.81 -2.02 -7.68
CA GLY A 376 -12.16 -0.71 -7.70
C GLY A 376 -13.01 0.22 -8.57
N PHE A 377 -13.54 1.32 -8.02
CA PHE A 377 -14.43 2.21 -8.75
C PHE A 377 -14.57 3.60 -8.10
N ARG A 378 -14.85 4.58 -8.94
CA ARG A 378 -15.42 5.87 -8.55
C ARG A 378 -16.87 5.98 -9.01
N TYR A 379 -17.19 5.33 -10.15
CA TYR A 379 -18.48 5.40 -10.80
C TYR A 379 -19.18 4.04 -10.78
N ALA A 380 -20.48 4.07 -10.53
CA ALA A 380 -21.30 2.89 -10.65
C ALA A 380 -22.57 3.18 -11.46
N GLU A 381 -22.80 2.38 -12.50
CA GLU A 381 -24.02 2.42 -13.30
C GLU A 381 -25.06 1.47 -12.69
N VAL A 382 -26.22 2.01 -12.40
CA VAL A 382 -27.37 1.30 -11.84
C VAL A 382 -28.46 1.19 -12.91
N SER A 383 -28.85 -0.03 -13.24
CA SER A 383 -29.96 -0.29 -14.16
C SER A 383 -30.98 -1.26 -13.53
N GLY A 384 -32.22 -1.22 -14.04
CA GLY A 384 -33.32 -2.05 -13.53
C GLY A 384 -33.87 -1.62 -12.16
N TRP A 385 -33.56 -0.43 -11.68
CA TRP A 385 -34.14 0.09 -10.43
C TRP A 385 -35.64 0.36 -10.59
N PRO A 386 -36.49 -0.05 -9.62
CA PRO A 386 -37.92 0.19 -9.69
C PRO A 386 -38.27 1.65 -9.38
N GLY A 387 -38.43 2.47 -10.42
CA GLY A 387 -38.68 3.91 -10.30
C GLY A 387 -37.39 4.74 -10.17
N GLU A 388 -37.48 5.88 -9.48
CA GLU A 388 -36.30 6.73 -9.20
C GLU A 388 -35.50 6.17 -8.04
N ILE A 389 -34.16 6.28 -8.08
CA ILE A 389 -33.28 5.88 -6.99
C ILE A 389 -33.41 6.90 -5.84
N PRO A 390 -33.94 6.57 -4.66
CA PRO A 390 -34.03 7.52 -3.55
C PRO A 390 -32.63 7.96 -3.07
N GLU A 391 -32.56 9.10 -2.39
CA GLU A 391 -31.33 9.51 -1.69
C GLU A 391 -30.98 8.50 -0.60
N GLY A 392 -29.69 8.14 -0.49
CA GLY A 392 -29.21 7.15 0.46
C GLY A 392 -29.58 5.69 0.16
N ALA A 393 -30.29 5.41 -0.94
CA ALA A 393 -30.66 4.05 -1.31
C ALA A 393 -29.49 3.21 -1.83
N VAL A 394 -28.42 3.85 -2.32
CA VAL A 394 -27.18 3.21 -2.77
C VAL A 394 -26.01 3.85 -2.05
N THR A 395 -25.19 3.04 -1.40
CA THR A 395 -24.04 3.49 -0.61
C THR A 395 -22.82 2.65 -0.98
N ALA A 396 -21.69 3.28 -1.26
CA ALA A 396 -20.42 2.58 -1.40
C ALA A 396 -19.85 2.26 -0.02
N VAL A 397 -19.51 1.00 0.20
CA VAL A 397 -18.87 0.48 1.41
C VAL A 397 -17.41 0.21 1.09
N VAL A 398 -16.51 1.02 1.65
CA VAL A 398 -15.06 0.87 1.46
C VAL A 398 -14.56 -0.32 2.26
N VAL A 399 -13.79 -1.21 1.62
CA VAL A 399 -13.20 -2.38 2.27
C VAL A 399 -11.69 -2.42 2.03
N HIS A 400 -10.92 -2.69 3.07
CA HIS A 400 -9.48 -3.00 3.02
C HIS A 400 -9.03 -3.66 4.34
N SER A 401 -7.80 -4.17 4.38
CA SER A 401 -7.19 -4.65 5.64
C SER A 401 -7.19 -3.54 6.68
N ASP A 402 -7.66 -3.84 7.90
CA ASP A 402 -7.86 -2.86 8.99
C ASP A 402 -6.52 -2.45 9.61
N LEU A 403 -5.74 -1.69 8.85
CA LEU A 403 -4.44 -1.15 9.25
C LEU A 403 -4.61 0.11 10.08
N GLU A 404 -3.88 0.22 11.19
CA GLU A 404 -3.85 1.43 12.02
C GLU A 404 -3.12 2.57 11.30
N ARG A 405 -3.73 3.74 11.18
CA ARG A 405 -3.11 4.94 10.61
C ARG A 405 -2.04 5.48 11.56
N THR A 406 -0.78 5.59 11.10
CA THR A 406 0.35 6.06 11.90
C THR A 406 0.86 7.43 11.48
N GLY A 407 0.94 7.71 10.20
CA GLY A 407 1.50 8.95 9.67
C GLY A 407 0.49 9.81 8.92
N SER A 408 0.68 11.14 8.98
CA SER A 408 -0.06 12.10 8.16
C SER A 408 0.87 13.19 7.62
N PHE A 409 0.47 13.81 6.51
CA PHE A 409 1.14 14.95 5.91
C PHE A 409 0.12 16.05 5.61
N ARG A 410 0.53 17.30 5.76
CA ARG A 410 -0.29 18.48 5.44
C ARG A 410 0.55 19.57 4.80
N THR A 411 -0.05 20.27 3.85
CA THR A 411 0.49 21.46 3.20
C THR A 411 -0.69 22.34 2.73
N SER A 412 -0.50 23.63 2.69
CA SER A 412 -1.47 24.59 2.12
C SER A 412 -1.49 24.56 0.58
N HIS A 413 -0.46 23.94 -0.07
CA HIS A 413 -0.42 23.83 -1.52
C HIS A 413 -1.44 22.78 -2.01
N PRO A 414 -2.55 23.20 -2.68
CA PRO A 414 -3.71 22.33 -2.88
C PRO A 414 -3.41 21.09 -3.76
N LEU A 415 -2.57 21.23 -4.79
CA LEU A 415 -2.24 20.09 -5.66
C LEU A 415 -1.33 19.07 -4.96
N LEU A 416 -0.39 19.52 -4.11
CA LEU A 416 0.45 18.60 -3.32
C LEU A 416 -0.35 17.91 -2.23
N GLN A 417 -1.27 18.62 -1.56
CA GLN A 417 -2.17 17.99 -0.60
C GLN A 417 -3.00 16.91 -1.29
N ARG A 418 -3.56 17.22 -2.47
CA ARG A 418 -4.34 16.25 -3.25
C ARG A 418 -3.49 15.07 -3.73
N LEU A 419 -2.25 15.30 -4.15
CA LEU A 419 -1.32 14.23 -4.50
C LEU A 419 -1.12 13.26 -3.32
N HIS A 420 -0.86 13.81 -2.13
CA HIS A 420 -0.67 12.98 -0.93
C HIS A 420 -1.95 12.21 -0.56
N ASP A 421 -3.13 12.85 -0.64
CA ASP A 421 -4.42 12.17 -0.43
C ASP A 421 -4.63 11.04 -1.43
N ASN A 422 -4.23 11.22 -2.69
CA ASN A 422 -4.29 10.17 -3.72
C ASN A 422 -3.38 8.99 -3.38
N VAL A 423 -2.17 9.25 -2.82
CA VAL A 423 -1.27 8.19 -2.34
C VAL A 423 -1.95 7.35 -1.24
N VAL A 424 -2.57 8.02 -0.27
CA VAL A 424 -3.30 7.36 0.83
C VAL A 424 -4.44 6.49 0.28
N TRP A 425 -5.23 7.01 -0.66
CA TRP A 425 -6.34 6.27 -1.25
C TRP A 425 -5.88 5.11 -2.11
N SER A 426 -4.73 5.24 -2.80
CA SER A 426 -4.16 4.12 -3.57
C SER A 426 -3.63 3.02 -2.66
N LEU A 427 -2.99 3.36 -1.55
CA LEU A 427 -2.60 2.36 -0.54
C LEU A 427 -3.83 1.61 0.00
N ARG A 428 -4.86 2.34 0.45
CA ARG A 428 -6.11 1.75 0.96
C ARG A 428 -6.77 0.80 -0.06
N GLY A 429 -6.74 1.18 -1.34
CA GLY A 429 -7.32 0.37 -2.41
C GLY A 429 -6.53 -0.91 -2.75
N ASN A 430 -5.25 -0.97 -2.35
CA ASN A 430 -4.35 -2.06 -2.72
C ASN A 430 -3.83 -2.87 -1.52
N VAL A 431 -4.44 -2.72 -0.34
CA VAL A 431 -4.16 -3.54 0.85
C VAL A 431 -5.38 -4.39 1.22
N VAL A 432 -5.83 -5.23 0.30
CA VAL A 432 -6.93 -6.17 0.50
C VAL A 432 -6.36 -7.57 0.65
N SER A 433 -6.07 -7.96 1.87
CA SER A 433 -5.41 -9.21 2.27
C SER A 433 -3.93 -9.32 1.91
N ILE A 434 -3.51 -8.87 0.73
CA ILE A 434 -2.13 -8.79 0.23
C ILE A 434 -1.88 -7.42 -0.41
N PRO A 435 -0.61 -7.00 -0.60
CA PRO A 435 -0.28 -5.74 -1.29
C PRO A 435 -0.43 -5.91 -2.81
N THR A 436 -1.63 -5.61 -3.35
CA THR A 436 -1.90 -5.74 -4.79
C THR A 436 -1.36 -4.55 -5.59
N ASP A 437 -1.09 -4.78 -6.88
CA ASP A 437 -0.73 -3.74 -7.85
C ASP A 437 -1.91 -2.82 -8.18
N CYS A 438 -3.06 -3.42 -8.42
CA CYS A 438 -4.29 -2.75 -8.80
C CYS A 438 -5.51 -3.47 -8.23
N PRO A 439 -6.67 -2.79 -8.04
CA PRO A 439 -7.85 -3.41 -7.43
C PRO A 439 -8.99 -3.73 -8.39
N GLN A 440 -8.98 -3.24 -9.65
CA GLN A 440 -10.19 -3.17 -10.48
C GLN A 440 -10.27 -4.18 -11.62
N ARG A 441 -9.11 -4.60 -12.18
CA ARG A 441 -9.01 -5.44 -13.38
C ARG A 441 -8.74 -6.91 -13.03
N ASP A 442 -8.65 -7.77 -14.06
CA ASP A 442 -8.32 -9.19 -13.94
C ASP A 442 -6.80 -9.43 -13.67
N GLU A 443 -6.31 -8.81 -12.63
CA GLU A 443 -4.93 -8.90 -12.11
C GLU A 443 -4.98 -8.97 -10.59
N ARG A 444 -4.89 -7.84 -9.86
CA ARG A 444 -5.01 -7.75 -8.39
C ARG A 444 -4.05 -8.69 -7.68
N LEU A 445 -2.77 -8.62 -8.07
CA LEU A 445 -1.72 -9.54 -7.64
C LEU A 445 -0.71 -8.84 -6.73
N GLY A 446 -0.09 -9.61 -5.84
CA GLY A 446 0.94 -9.11 -4.93
C GLY A 446 2.29 -8.94 -5.63
N TRP A 447 2.38 -7.97 -6.55
CA TRP A 447 3.60 -7.66 -7.28
C TRP A 447 4.72 -7.21 -6.35
N THR A 448 5.84 -7.94 -6.42
CA THR A 448 7.00 -7.74 -5.55
C THR A 448 7.71 -6.41 -5.84
N GLY A 449 7.79 -5.99 -7.11
CA GLY A 449 8.39 -4.72 -7.50
C GLY A 449 7.66 -3.51 -6.93
N ASP A 450 6.33 -3.53 -6.99
CA ASP A 450 5.47 -2.44 -6.54
C ASP A 450 5.62 -2.18 -5.04
N ILE A 451 5.51 -3.22 -4.23
CA ILE A 451 5.67 -3.06 -2.77
C ILE A 451 7.12 -2.76 -2.38
N GLN A 452 8.12 -3.26 -3.13
CA GLN A 452 9.52 -2.97 -2.88
C GLN A 452 9.80 -1.46 -2.93
N VAL A 453 9.24 -0.74 -3.91
CA VAL A 453 9.45 0.72 -4.03
C VAL A 453 8.54 1.53 -3.10
N PHE A 454 7.39 0.99 -2.74
CA PHE A 454 6.38 1.71 -1.96
C PHE A 454 6.42 1.43 -0.44
N ALA A 455 7.13 0.39 0.01
CA ALA A 455 7.17 -0.02 1.41
C ALA A 455 7.52 1.12 2.39
N PRO A 456 8.48 2.05 2.12
CA PRO A 456 8.75 3.18 3.01
C PRO A 456 7.54 4.09 3.20
N THR A 457 6.83 4.44 2.13
CA THR A 457 5.59 5.23 2.17
C THR A 457 4.51 4.50 2.98
N ALA A 458 4.31 3.21 2.72
CA ALA A 458 3.32 2.39 3.43
C ALA A 458 3.60 2.33 4.93
N ALA A 459 4.87 2.10 5.32
CA ALA A 459 5.30 2.00 6.72
C ALA A 459 5.21 3.32 7.50
N PHE A 460 5.33 4.47 6.81
CA PHE A 460 5.05 5.76 7.43
C PHE A 460 3.54 5.97 7.63
N LEU A 461 2.74 5.67 6.61
CA LEU A 461 1.31 5.98 6.61
C LEU A 461 0.48 5.08 7.53
N TYR A 462 0.86 3.79 7.64
CA TYR A 462 0.11 2.78 8.40
C TYR A 462 1.04 1.80 9.11
N ASP A 463 0.56 1.19 10.19
CA ASP A 463 1.23 0.04 10.80
C ASP A 463 1.06 -1.21 9.91
N VAL A 464 1.99 -1.40 9.01
CA VAL A 464 1.97 -2.51 8.03
C VAL A 464 2.71 -3.75 8.51
N ARG A 465 3.19 -3.80 9.78
CA ARG A 465 4.03 -4.91 10.29
C ARG A 465 3.39 -6.27 10.08
N GLY A 466 2.24 -6.52 10.70
CA GLY A 466 1.57 -7.82 10.59
C GLY A 466 1.14 -8.16 9.15
N PHE A 467 0.77 -7.14 8.38
CA PHE A 467 0.36 -7.30 6.99
C PHE A 467 1.53 -7.76 6.11
N LEU A 468 2.65 -7.06 6.14
CA LEU A 468 3.83 -7.39 5.33
C LEU A 468 4.60 -8.59 5.88
N ASP A 469 4.63 -8.81 7.22
CA ASP A 469 5.20 -10.05 7.80
C ASP A 469 4.47 -11.30 7.28
N SER A 470 3.13 -11.27 7.23
CA SER A 470 2.35 -12.37 6.66
C SER A 470 2.68 -12.62 5.19
N TRP A 471 2.74 -11.55 4.38
CA TRP A 471 3.07 -11.64 2.96
C TRP A 471 4.51 -12.10 2.71
N LEU A 472 5.48 -11.67 3.52
CA LEU A 472 6.88 -12.12 3.42
C LEU A 472 7.05 -13.61 3.74
N ARG A 473 6.24 -14.17 4.66
CA ARG A 473 6.21 -15.62 4.90
C ARG A 473 5.75 -16.38 3.65
N ASP A 474 4.76 -15.84 2.94
CA ASP A 474 4.29 -16.43 1.69
C ASP A 474 5.38 -16.34 0.61
N LEU A 475 6.07 -15.20 0.50
CA LEU A 475 7.21 -15.04 -0.40
C LEU A 475 8.30 -16.09 -0.15
N ALA A 476 8.68 -16.30 1.12
CA ALA A 476 9.71 -17.27 1.47
C ALA A 476 9.29 -18.72 1.16
N LEU A 477 7.99 -19.05 1.30
CA LEU A 477 7.45 -20.37 0.98
C LEU A 477 7.39 -20.67 -0.53
N GLU A 478 7.22 -19.62 -1.34
CA GLU A 478 7.09 -19.74 -2.80
C GLU A 478 8.40 -19.43 -3.54
N GLN A 479 9.45 -19.03 -2.83
CA GLN A 479 10.76 -18.83 -3.42
C GLN A 479 11.29 -20.16 -3.99
N ALA A 480 11.78 -20.11 -5.23
CA ALA A 480 12.29 -21.31 -5.90
C ALA A 480 13.56 -21.85 -5.20
N ALA A 481 13.83 -23.15 -5.39
CA ALA A 481 14.98 -23.82 -4.77
C ALA A 481 16.34 -23.23 -5.17
N ASP A 482 16.41 -22.53 -6.32
CA ASP A 482 17.60 -21.82 -6.77
C ASP A 482 17.72 -20.39 -6.21
N GLY A 483 16.82 -19.99 -5.30
CA GLY A 483 16.77 -18.66 -4.70
C GLY A 483 15.97 -17.62 -5.48
N THR A 484 15.42 -17.95 -6.65
CA THR A 484 14.60 -17.02 -7.45
C THR A 484 13.30 -16.67 -6.71
N VAL A 485 13.06 -15.38 -6.55
CA VAL A 485 11.81 -14.83 -5.99
C VAL A 485 10.77 -14.71 -7.10
N PRO A 486 9.51 -15.17 -6.92
CA PRO A 486 8.47 -15.01 -7.92
C PRO A 486 8.11 -13.53 -8.12
N PHE A 487 7.55 -13.18 -9.28
CA PHE A 487 7.15 -11.81 -9.60
C PHE A 487 5.99 -11.33 -8.75
N VAL A 488 5.08 -12.23 -8.40
CA VAL A 488 3.89 -12.00 -7.57
C VAL A 488 3.82 -13.01 -6.45
N VAL A 489 3.27 -12.60 -5.31
CA VAL A 489 3.07 -13.48 -4.15
C VAL A 489 1.62 -13.29 -3.65
N PRO A 490 0.82 -14.35 -3.61
CA PRO A 490 1.07 -15.74 -4.03
C PRO A 490 1.39 -15.90 -5.53
N ASP A 491 2.25 -16.88 -5.89
CA ASP A 491 2.64 -17.14 -7.29
C ASP A 491 1.56 -17.88 -8.08
N VAL A 492 0.64 -17.10 -8.60
CA VAL A 492 -0.44 -17.60 -9.47
C VAL A 492 -0.14 -17.45 -10.96
N ILE A 493 0.95 -16.77 -11.32
CA ILE A 493 1.42 -16.64 -12.71
C ILE A 493 2.22 -17.88 -13.12
N GLY A 494 3.01 -18.44 -12.20
CA GLY A 494 3.84 -19.64 -12.43
C GLY A 494 5.02 -19.34 -13.36
N ILE A 495 5.54 -18.11 -13.35
CA ILE A 495 6.73 -17.70 -14.11
C ILE A 495 7.73 -17.14 -13.11
N ALA A 496 8.64 -18.02 -12.66
CA ALA A 496 9.74 -17.60 -11.81
C ALA A 496 10.99 -17.33 -12.68
N ARG A 497 11.39 -16.08 -12.78
CA ARG A 497 12.63 -15.62 -13.41
C ARG A 497 13.27 -14.57 -12.51
N PRO A 498 14.59 -14.60 -12.31
CA PRO A 498 15.26 -13.57 -11.57
C PRO A 498 15.08 -12.21 -12.26
N ALA A 499 14.55 -11.23 -11.52
CA ALA A 499 14.43 -9.85 -11.97
C ALA A 499 14.78 -8.89 -10.84
N ALA A 500 15.75 -8.01 -11.08
CA ALA A 500 16.15 -6.97 -10.16
C ALA A 500 15.00 -5.99 -9.87
N ALA A 501 15.02 -5.36 -8.71
CA ALA A 501 13.98 -4.56 -8.09
C ALA A 501 12.76 -5.38 -7.64
N TRP A 502 12.28 -6.36 -8.42
CA TRP A 502 11.17 -7.23 -8.04
C TRP A 502 11.60 -8.25 -6.97
N GLY A 503 12.58 -9.10 -7.27
CA GLY A 503 13.06 -10.08 -6.30
C GLY A 503 13.72 -9.46 -5.07
N ASP A 504 14.22 -8.24 -5.18
CA ASP A 504 14.81 -7.50 -4.07
C ASP A 504 13.80 -7.19 -2.94
N ALA A 505 12.50 -7.39 -3.16
CA ALA A 505 11.50 -7.31 -2.11
C ALA A 505 11.81 -8.24 -0.92
N ALA A 506 12.42 -9.41 -1.17
CA ALA A 506 12.85 -10.35 -0.12
C ALA A 506 13.88 -9.75 0.86
N VAL A 507 14.61 -8.73 0.41
CA VAL A 507 15.68 -8.05 1.17
C VAL A 507 15.23 -6.68 1.67
N ILE A 508 14.60 -5.88 0.80
CA ILE A 508 14.31 -4.47 1.07
C ILE A 508 13.09 -4.28 1.96
N VAL A 509 12.04 -5.08 1.78
CA VAL A 509 10.82 -4.92 2.59
C VAL A 509 11.07 -5.20 4.07
N PRO A 510 11.74 -6.31 4.47
CA PRO A 510 12.08 -6.54 5.89
C PRO A 510 13.04 -5.48 6.46
N ASP A 511 13.99 -4.95 5.68
CA ASP A 511 14.85 -3.82 6.10
C ASP A 511 14.03 -2.56 6.41
N VAL A 512 13.03 -2.25 5.59
CA VAL A 512 12.11 -1.12 5.84
C VAL A 512 11.33 -1.32 7.13
N LEU A 513 10.79 -2.52 7.37
CA LEU A 513 10.05 -2.84 8.60
C LEU A 513 10.93 -2.70 9.84
N GLU A 514 12.19 -3.11 9.76
CA GLU A 514 13.13 -2.94 10.86
C GLU A 514 13.47 -1.47 11.08
N ARG A 515 13.95 -0.76 10.06
CA ARG A 515 14.42 0.62 10.20
C ARG A 515 13.32 1.60 10.62
N LEU A 516 12.11 1.46 10.09
CA LEU A 516 11.02 2.39 10.38
C LEU A 516 10.17 1.92 11.56
N LEU A 517 9.86 0.63 11.64
CA LEU A 517 8.91 0.09 12.61
C LEU A 517 9.58 -0.76 13.71
N GLY A 518 10.91 -0.91 13.70
CA GLY A 518 11.68 -1.67 14.69
C GLY A 518 11.43 -3.17 14.65
N ASP A 519 11.05 -3.74 13.50
CA ASP A 519 10.70 -5.16 13.39
C ASP A 519 11.87 -6.07 13.03
N ALA A 520 12.84 -6.20 13.93
CA ALA A 520 13.98 -7.10 13.77
C ALA A 520 13.58 -8.59 13.67
N ASP A 521 12.42 -8.98 14.22
CA ASP A 521 11.97 -10.38 14.17
C ASP A 521 11.57 -10.80 12.75
N THR A 522 10.98 -9.90 11.99
CA THR A 522 10.70 -10.14 10.56
C THR A 522 12.00 -10.27 9.77
N VAL A 523 13.03 -9.45 10.05
CA VAL A 523 14.35 -9.60 9.42
C VAL A 523 14.94 -10.99 9.71
N ARG A 524 14.93 -11.44 10.99
CA ARG A 524 15.45 -12.76 11.36
C ARG A 524 14.73 -13.91 10.64
N ARG A 525 13.41 -13.85 10.55
CA ARG A 525 12.63 -14.87 9.82
C ARG A 525 12.91 -14.87 8.33
N GLN A 526 13.05 -13.69 7.74
CA GLN A 526 13.22 -13.52 6.30
C GLN A 526 14.67 -13.69 5.85
N TYR A 527 15.65 -13.66 6.77
CA TYR A 527 17.07 -13.72 6.45
C TYR A 527 17.48 -14.87 5.52
N PRO A 528 17.02 -16.13 5.72
CA PRO A 528 17.36 -17.23 4.81
C PRO A 528 16.88 -16.97 3.37
N SER A 529 15.67 -16.43 3.20
CA SER A 529 15.10 -16.09 1.89
C SER A 529 15.87 -14.92 1.24
N ALA A 530 16.17 -13.87 2.01
CA ALA A 530 16.95 -12.73 1.55
C ALA A 530 18.36 -13.16 1.09
N LYS A 531 19.01 -14.05 1.85
CA LYS A 531 20.32 -14.62 1.52
C LYS A 531 20.26 -15.41 0.22
N ALA A 532 19.29 -16.31 0.08
CA ALA A 532 19.11 -17.12 -1.11
C ALA A 532 18.92 -16.26 -2.38
N TRP A 533 18.17 -15.15 -2.27
CA TRP A 533 18.01 -14.21 -3.37
C TRP A 533 19.31 -13.54 -3.77
N VAL A 534 20.07 -12.99 -2.81
CA VAL A 534 21.36 -12.32 -3.11
C VAL A 534 22.36 -13.30 -3.67
N ASP A 535 22.46 -14.52 -3.11
CA ASP A 535 23.33 -15.58 -3.62
C ASP A 535 22.97 -15.94 -5.07
N ARG A 536 21.67 -16.03 -5.40
CA ARG A 536 21.21 -16.24 -6.78
C ARG A 536 21.64 -15.10 -7.72
N CYS A 537 21.49 -13.86 -7.30
CA CYS A 537 21.92 -12.71 -8.09
C CYS A 537 23.44 -12.72 -8.31
N LEU A 538 24.22 -13.10 -7.29
CA LEU A 538 25.69 -13.22 -7.39
C LEU A 538 26.10 -14.33 -8.35
N GLU A 539 25.40 -15.45 -8.35
CA GLU A 539 25.61 -16.54 -9.33
C GLU A 539 25.40 -16.02 -10.77
N LEU A 540 24.34 -15.25 -11.00
CA LEU A 540 24.03 -14.65 -12.30
C LEU A 540 25.02 -13.58 -12.73
N ALA A 541 25.52 -12.77 -11.79
CA ALA A 541 26.54 -11.76 -12.05
C ALA A 541 27.94 -12.39 -12.30
N GLY A 542 28.16 -13.59 -11.79
CA GLY A 542 29.41 -14.33 -11.96
C GLY A 542 30.65 -13.60 -11.43
N PRO A 543 31.84 -13.99 -11.92
CA PRO A 543 33.12 -13.42 -11.44
C PRO A 543 33.28 -11.93 -11.76
N THR A 544 32.55 -11.40 -12.74
CA THR A 544 32.63 -9.97 -13.12
C THR A 544 31.94 -9.07 -12.12
N ARG A 545 31.03 -9.61 -11.29
CA ARG A 545 30.14 -8.87 -10.38
C ARG A 545 29.21 -7.90 -11.11
N VAL A 546 28.98 -8.10 -12.41
CA VAL A 546 28.05 -7.32 -13.24
C VAL A 546 26.89 -8.23 -13.64
N TRP A 547 25.70 -7.89 -13.25
CA TRP A 547 24.52 -8.68 -13.62
C TRP A 547 23.96 -8.18 -14.95
N GLU A 548 24.35 -8.87 -16.02
CA GLU A 548 23.84 -8.64 -17.37
C GLU A 548 23.12 -9.87 -17.91
N GLY A 549 22.15 -9.59 -18.77
CA GLY A 549 21.39 -10.65 -19.43
C GLY A 549 20.22 -11.20 -18.60
N GLY A 550 19.54 -12.20 -19.17
CA GLY A 550 18.30 -12.72 -18.62
C GLY A 550 17.10 -11.76 -18.81
N PHE A 551 15.97 -12.12 -18.21
CA PHE A 551 14.79 -11.25 -18.18
C PHE A 551 14.93 -10.18 -17.11
N GLN A 552 14.61 -8.94 -17.45
CA GLN A 552 14.55 -7.81 -16.50
C GLN A 552 13.38 -6.91 -16.86
N PHE A 553 12.67 -6.39 -15.85
CA PHE A 553 11.69 -5.33 -16.04
C PHE A 553 12.37 -3.97 -16.31
N GLY A 554 13.60 -3.78 -15.80
CA GLY A 554 14.33 -2.52 -15.91
C GLY A 554 13.62 -1.37 -15.19
N ASP A 555 13.71 -0.17 -15.76
CA ASP A 555 12.96 0.99 -15.28
C ASP A 555 11.54 1.00 -15.88
N TRP A 556 10.70 0.06 -15.40
CA TRP A 556 9.36 -0.23 -15.91
C TRP A 556 8.51 1.02 -16.07
N LEU A 557 7.80 1.12 -17.20
CA LEU A 557 6.96 2.26 -17.56
C LEU A 557 7.70 3.61 -17.60
N ASP A 558 9.01 3.60 -17.97
CA ASP A 558 9.70 4.83 -18.38
C ASP A 558 8.82 5.56 -19.43
N PRO A 559 8.55 6.87 -19.28
CA PRO A 559 7.65 7.59 -20.17
C PRO A 559 8.01 7.54 -21.65
N THR A 560 9.27 7.21 -21.99
CA THR A 560 9.74 7.04 -23.36
C THR A 560 9.52 5.64 -23.93
N ALA A 561 9.17 4.66 -23.07
CA ALA A 561 8.89 3.31 -23.51
C ALA A 561 7.62 3.25 -24.36
N PRO A 562 7.63 2.50 -25.48
CA PRO A 562 6.43 2.32 -26.28
C PRO A 562 5.30 1.71 -25.44
N PRO A 563 4.04 2.13 -25.64
CA PRO A 563 2.91 1.66 -24.84
C PRO A 563 2.72 0.12 -24.82
N ASP A 564 3.12 -0.55 -25.90
CA ASP A 564 3.09 -2.01 -26.05
C ASP A 564 4.35 -2.73 -25.57
N ARG A 565 5.39 -1.99 -25.16
CA ARG A 565 6.68 -2.52 -24.68
C ARG A 565 7.19 -1.76 -23.46
N PRO A 566 6.49 -1.81 -22.32
CA PRO A 566 6.77 -1.00 -21.13
C PRO A 566 8.13 -1.28 -20.46
N ALA A 567 8.80 -2.40 -20.79
CA ALA A 567 10.16 -2.72 -20.35
C ALA A 567 11.26 -2.08 -21.21
N GLN A 568 10.93 -1.43 -22.32
CA GLN A 568 11.93 -0.76 -23.19
C GLN A 568 12.25 0.65 -22.68
N ALA A 569 12.78 0.72 -21.47
CA ALA A 569 13.26 1.96 -20.88
C ALA A 569 14.56 2.44 -21.54
N MET A 570 14.87 3.73 -21.37
CA MET A 570 16.15 4.32 -21.81
C MET A 570 17.34 3.82 -20.99
N THR A 571 17.12 3.47 -19.71
CA THR A 571 18.17 3.01 -18.81
C THR A 571 18.49 1.54 -19.06
N SER A 572 19.78 1.19 -19.18
CA SER A 572 20.22 -0.19 -19.34
C SER A 572 19.71 -1.08 -18.21
N THR A 573 19.13 -2.23 -18.57
CA THR A 573 18.64 -3.21 -17.59
C THR A 573 19.79 -3.81 -16.77
N GLY A 574 20.99 -4.00 -17.35
CA GLY A 574 22.19 -4.45 -16.63
C GLY A 574 22.68 -3.44 -15.60
N LEU A 575 22.62 -2.14 -15.93
CA LEU A 575 22.93 -1.08 -14.97
C LEU A 575 21.97 -1.12 -13.77
N VAL A 576 20.66 -1.22 -14.04
CA VAL A 576 19.63 -1.31 -12.97
C VAL A 576 19.87 -2.57 -12.13
N ALA A 577 20.09 -3.72 -12.75
CA ALA A 577 20.29 -5.00 -12.04
C ALA A 577 21.55 -4.98 -11.16
N THR A 578 22.67 -4.45 -11.67
CA THR A 578 23.91 -4.37 -10.91
C THR A 578 23.80 -3.37 -9.75
N ALA A 579 23.12 -2.23 -9.96
CA ALA A 579 22.85 -1.26 -8.89
C ALA A 579 22.01 -1.86 -7.76
N GLN A 580 20.95 -2.60 -8.10
CA GLN A 580 20.09 -3.29 -7.11
C GLN A 580 20.87 -4.39 -6.37
N LEU A 581 21.73 -5.16 -7.06
CA LEU A 581 22.57 -6.18 -6.41
C LEU A 581 23.52 -5.56 -5.38
N ALA A 582 24.17 -4.42 -5.69
CA ALA A 582 25.04 -3.71 -4.74
C ALA A 582 24.24 -3.26 -3.50
N ARG A 583 23.04 -2.68 -3.71
CA ARG A 583 22.12 -2.28 -2.63
C ARG A 583 21.73 -3.48 -1.78
N SER A 584 21.26 -4.58 -2.39
CA SER A 584 20.77 -5.75 -1.68
C SER A 584 21.86 -6.47 -0.91
N ALA A 585 23.09 -6.57 -1.44
CA ALA A 585 24.22 -7.11 -0.71
C ALA A 585 24.55 -6.27 0.55
N ARG A 586 24.52 -4.93 0.45
CA ARG A 586 24.72 -4.02 1.60
C ARG A 586 23.64 -4.17 2.66
N VAL A 587 22.38 -4.28 2.23
CA VAL A 587 21.25 -4.50 3.14
C VAL A 587 21.36 -5.87 3.81
N LEU A 588 21.72 -6.92 3.06
CA LEU A 588 21.89 -8.26 3.60
C LEU A 588 23.05 -8.33 4.63
N ALA A 589 24.13 -7.58 4.43
CA ALA A 589 25.21 -7.48 5.43
C ALA A 589 24.69 -6.93 6.77
N ARG A 590 23.82 -5.91 6.74
CA ARG A 590 23.16 -5.39 7.97
C ARG A 590 22.19 -6.41 8.57
N ALA A 591 21.41 -7.08 7.76
CA ALA A 591 20.49 -8.13 8.20
C ALA A 591 21.23 -9.30 8.88
N ALA A 592 22.37 -9.72 8.31
CA ALA A 592 23.24 -10.74 8.90
C ALA A 592 23.76 -10.31 10.29
N ALA A 593 24.18 -9.05 10.46
CA ALA A 593 24.62 -8.54 11.75
C ALA A 593 23.48 -8.55 12.79
N LEU A 594 22.23 -8.23 12.38
CA LEU A 594 21.04 -8.32 13.24
C LEU A 594 20.65 -9.77 13.60
N CYS A 595 21.09 -10.74 12.79
CA CYS A 595 20.85 -12.17 13.01
C CYS A 595 22.02 -12.85 13.74
N ASP A 596 23.02 -12.11 14.21
CA ASP A 596 24.25 -12.62 14.82
C ASP A 596 25.12 -13.49 13.87
N GLU A 597 24.88 -13.41 12.56
CA GLU A 597 25.61 -14.10 11.48
C GLU A 597 26.86 -13.28 11.06
N SER A 598 27.83 -13.16 11.99
CA SER A 598 28.99 -12.26 11.83
C SER A 598 29.84 -12.57 10.58
N ALA A 599 29.97 -13.85 10.19
CA ALA A 599 30.74 -14.24 8.99
C ALA A 599 30.05 -13.74 7.71
N ASP A 600 28.74 -13.90 7.60
CA ASP A 600 27.94 -13.42 6.47
C ASP A 600 27.92 -11.89 6.45
N ALA A 601 27.83 -11.22 7.61
CA ALA A 601 27.88 -9.76 7.70
C ALA A 601 29.16 -9.18 7.04
N VAL A 602 30.30 -9.78 7.33
CA VAL A 602 31.60 -9.39 6.72
C VAL A 602 31.63 -9.77 5.24
N ALA A 603 31.21 -10.97 4.88
CA ALA A 603 31.26 -11.46 3.50
C ALA A 603 30.42 -10.60 2.57
N TYR A 604 29.16 -10.29 2.94
CA TYR A 604 28.26 -9.50 2.08
C TYR A 604 28.63 -8.01 2.08
N ALA A 605 29.27 -7.48 3.12
CA ALA A 605 29.84 -6.15 3.07
C ALA A 605 30.97 -6.06 2.00
N VAL A 606 31.87 -7.05 1.96
CA VAL A 606 32.90 -7.14 0.92
C VAL A 606 32.28 -7.30 -0.47
N VAL A 607 31.29 -8.16 -0.62
CA VAL A 607 30.56 -8.34 -1.88
C VAL A 607 29.91 -7.03 -2.35
N ALA A 608 29.30 -6.26 -1.45
CA ALA A 608 28.69 -4.97 -1.81
C ALA A 608 29.75 -3.99 -2.38
N GLU A 609 30.94 -3.96 -1.81
CA GLU A 609 32.04 -3.15 -2.33
C GLU A 609 32.58 -3.67 -3.68
N GLU A 610 32.69 -5.01 -3.85
CA GLU A 610 33.08 -5.62 -5.13
C GLU A 610 32.09 -5.29 -6.25
N VAL A 611 30.78 -5.37 -5.98
CA VAL A 611 29.72 -5.02 -6.95
C VAL A 611 29.75 -3.52 -7.24
N THR A 612 29.95 -2.67 -6.22
CA THR A 612 30.08 -1.22 -6.39
C THR A 612 31.29 -0.88 -7.28
N ALA A 613 32.43 -1.51 -7.05
CA ALA A 613 33.61 -1.34 -7.90
C ALA A 613 33.39 -1.84 -9.34
N ALA A 614 32.63 -2.95 -9.48
CA ALA A 614 32.25 -3.47 -10.80
C ALA A 614 31.30 -2.50 -11.53
N PHE A 615 30.34 -1.92 -10.80
CA PHE A 615 29.43 -0.90 -11.34
C PHE A 615 30.22 0.30 -11.89
N VAL A 616 31.18 0.82 -11.12
CA VAL A 616 32.00 1.95 -11.57
C VAL A 616 32.81 1.57 -12.80
N ARG A 617 33.45 0.40 -12.79
CA ARG A 617 34.28 -0.08 -13.90
C ARG A 617 33.50 -0.24 -15.20
N GLU A 618 32.26 -0.75 -15.13
CA GLU A 618 31.44 -1.09 -16.31
C GLU A 618 30.60 0.07 -16.80
N PHE A 619 29.98 0.84 -15.89
CA PHE A 619 28.95 1.80 -16.26
C PHE A 619 29.37 3.27 -16.11
N VAL A 620 30.58 3.56 -15.58
CA VAL A 620 31.05 4.92 -15.39
C VAL A 620 32.25 5.20 -16.31
N THR A 621 32.13 6.22 -17.13
CA THR A 621 33.24 6.67 -17.99
C THR A 621 34.34 7.31 -17.16
N PRO A 622 35.60 7.38 -17.67
CA PRO A 622 36.70 8.09 -16.99
C PRO A 622 36.41 9.57 -16.65
N ALA A 623 35.50 10.19 -17.38
CA ALA A 623 35.04 11.57 -17.14
C ALA A 623 33.86 11.67 -16.13
N GLY A 624 33.50 10.57 -15.46
CA GLY A 624 32.44 10.52 -14.45
C GLY A 624 31.01 10.51 -15.01
N ARG A 625 30.80 10.27 -16.31
CA ARG A 625 29.47 10.10 -16.88
C ARG A 625 29.04 8.65 -16.85
N LEU A 626 27.73 8.43 -16.65
CA LEU A 626 27.16 7.10 -16.75
C LEU A 626 26.94 6.68 -18.21
N MET A 627 27.14 5.41 -18.52
CA MET A 627 26.91 4.83 -19.84
C MET A 627 25.47 5.01 -20.31
N SER A 628 24.50 4.79 -19.45
CA SER A 628 23.12 5.26 -19.62
C SER A 628 23.01 6.68 -19.09
N ASP A 629 23.04 7.67 -19.97
CA ASP A 629 22.93 9.10 -19.62
C ASP A 629 21.46 9.49 -19.37
N THR A 630 20.87 8.89 -18.34
CA THR A 630 19.42 8.98 -18.00
C THR A 630 19.20 9.37 -16.54
N PRO A 631 18.09 10.07 -16.19
CA PRO A 631 17.80 10.42 -14.81
C PRO A 631 17.79 9.23 -13.84
N THR A 632 17.24 8.09 -14.25
CA THR A 632 17.22 6.87 -13.43
C THR A 632 18.62 6.34 -13.13
N ALA A 633 19.52 6.33 -14.12
CA ALA A 633 20.88 5.86 -13.90
C ALA A 633 21.62 6.70 -12.84
N TYR A 634 21.53 8.04 -12.94
CA TYR A 634 22.15 8.93 -11.96
C TYR A 634 21.44 8.86 -10.60
N ALA A 635 20.13 8.74 -10.55
CA ALA A 635 19.40 8.59 -9.30
C ALA A 635 19.80 7.30 -8.54
N LEU A 636 19.89 6.16 -9.24
CA LEU A 636 20.39 4.91 -8.67
C LEU A 636 21.83 5.05 -8.16
N ALA A 637 22.72 5.60 -8.98
CA ALA A 637 24.12 5.73 -8.65
C ALA A 637 24.39 6.65 -7.44
N LEU A 638 23.61 7.72 -7.28
CA LEU A 638 23.72 8.67 -6.17
C LEU A 638 23.07 8.11 -4.89
N VAL A 639 21.81 7.69 -4.96
CA VAL A 639 21.05 7.26 -3.77
C VAL A 639 21.57 5.93 -3.20
N PHE A 640 22.07 5.03 -4.06
CA PHE A 640 22.66 3.77 -3.59
C PHE A 640 24.16 3.91 -3.30
N GLU A 641 24.71 5.13 -3.36
CA GLU A 641 26.11 5.43 -3.04
C GLU A 641 27.12 4.59 -3.86
N LEU A 642 26.85 4.43 -5.16
CA LEU A 642 27.69 3.62 -6.05
C LEU A 642 28.86 4.41 -6.65
N LEU A 643 28.86 5.73 -6.52
CA LEU A 643 29.92 6.58 -7.08
C LEU A 643 30.94 6.99 -6.01
N PRO A 644 32.24 7.06 -6.37
CA PRO A 644 33.24 7.75 -5.55
C PRO A 644 32.79 9.18 -5.20
N GLU A 645 33.14 9.66 -4.01
CA GLU A 645 32.68 10.95 -3.49
C GLU A 645 32.99 12.12 -4.43
N GLU A 646 34.18 12.11 -5.06
CA GLU A 646 34.62 13.11 -6.00
C GLU A 646 33.78 13.23 -7.29
N LEU A 647 33.03 12.17 -7.64
CA LEU A 647 32.16 12.15 -8.81
C LEU A 647 30.69 12.52 -8.48
N ARG A 648 30.29 12.48 -7.21
CA ARG A 648 28.88 12.67 -6.81
C ARG A 648 28.32 14.03 -7.18
N LYS A 649 29.13 15.10 -7.01
CA LYS A 649 28.69 16.45 -7.40
C LYS A 649 28.46 16.54 -8.90
N ALA A 650 29.41 16.08 -9.72
CA ALA A 650 29.29 16.12 -11.17
C ALA A 650 28.11 15.25 -11.68
N ALA A 651 27.84 14.14 -11.03
CA ALA A 651 26.68 13.29 -11.32
C ALA A 651 25.35 14.01 -10.97
N GLY A 652 25.30 14.71 -9.84
CA GLY A 652 24.14 15.54 -9.45
C GLY A 652 23.91 16.71 -10.42
N ASP A 653 24.98 17.42 -10.80
CA ASP A 653 24.91 18.49 -11.80
C ASP A 653 24.37 17.95 -13.14
N ARG A 654 24.78 16.74 -13.55
CA ARG A 654 24.28 16.13 -14.78
C ARG A 654 22.82 15.68 -14.67
N LEU A 655 22.43 15.12 -13.52
CA LEU A 655 21.02 14.80 -13.25
C LEU A 655 20.14 16.04 -13.36
N ALA A 656 20.58 17.16 -12.74
CA ALA A 656 19.86 18.43 -12.81
C ALA A 656 19.74 18.96 -14.24
N ASP A 657 20.80 18.81 -15.05
CA ASP A 657 20.77 19.13 -16.48
C ASP A 657 19.78 18.27 -17.26
N LEU A 658 19.73 16.95 -17.00
CA LEU A 658 18.80 16.04 -17.65
C LEU A 658 17.33 16.38 -17.30
N VAL A 659 17.06 16.71 -16.03
CA VAL A 659 15.74 17.16 -15.59
C VAL A 659 15.32 18.46 -16.30
N ARG A 660 16.25 19.41 -16.42
CA ARG A 660 16.07 20.67 -17.18
C ARG A 660 15.82 20.40 -18.67
N GLU A 661 16.64 19.55 -19.30
CA GLU A 661 16.51 19.17 -20.72
C GLU A 661 15.14 18.56 -21.03
N ASN A 662 14.50 17.87 -20.07
CA ASN A 662 13.13 17.36 -20.18
C ASN A 662 12.03 18.38 -19.84
N GLY A 663 12.37 19.66 -19.61
CA GLY A 663 11.40 20.70 -19.22
C GLY A 663 10.79 20.45 -17.85
N TYR A 664 11.58 19.88 -16.92
CA TYR A 664 11.15 19.50 -15.57
C TYR A 664 9.98 18.49 -15.53
N ARG A 665 9.86 17.65 -16.57
CA ARG A 665 8.92 16.53 -16.61
C ARG A 665 9.62 15.24 -16.16
N ILE A 666 8.85 14.30 -15.63
CA ILE A 666 9.35 12.98 -15.24
C ILE A 666 9.92 12.26 -16.48
N ALA A 667 11.11 11.69 -16.33
CA ALA A 667 11.76 10.85 -17.34
C ALA A 667 12.36 9.59 -16.67
N THR A 668 11.62 9.06 -15.70
CA THR A 668 11.94 7.85 -14.94
C THR A 668 10.73 6.93 -14.90
N GLY A 669 10.97 5.62 -14.82
CA GLY A 669 9.94 4.62 -14.56
C GLY A 669 9.83 4.25 -13.08
N PHE A 670 9.32 3.07 -12.77
CA PHE A 670 9.05 2.61 -11.38
C PHE A 670 10.29 2.60 -10.49
N VAL A 671 11.47 2.31 -11.05
CA VAL A 671 12.74 2.19 -10.29
C VAL A 671 13.37 3.55 -10.03
N GLY A 672 13.33 4.45 -10.99
CA GLY A 672 13.96 5.76 -10.88
C GLY A 672 13.11 6.82 -10.18
N THR A 673 11.78 6.77 -10.37
CA THR A 673 10.85 7.78 -9.85
C THR A 673 10.92 7.97 -8.32
N PRO A 674 11.02 6.92 -7.48
CA PRO A 674 11.16 7.09 -6.03
C PRO A 674 12.45 7.76 -5.58
N LEU A 675 13.48 7.79 -6.43
CA LEU A 675 14.86 8.18 -6.09
C LEU A 675 15.27 9.56 -6.65
N VAL A 676 14.61 10.03 -7.70
CA VAL A 676 15.05 11.22 -8.46
C VAL A 676 15.06 12.49 -7.61
N LEU A 677 14.08 12.69 -6.73
CA LEU A 677 14.03 13.86 -5.84
C LEU A 677 15.07 13.78 -4.74
N ASP A 678 15.31 12.59 -4.16
CA ASP A 678 16.40 12.36 -3.21
C ASP A 678 17.76 12.68 -3.85
N ALA A 679 18.01 12.17 -5.05
CA ALA A 679 19.27 12.41 -5.77
C ALA A 679 19.51 13.90 -6.06
N LEU A 680 18.46 14.66 -6.42
CA LEU A 680 18.55 16.10 -6.63
C LEU A 680 18.85 16.84 -5.32
N THR A 681 18.09 16.58 -4.25
CA THR A 681 18.22 17.32 -2.98
C THR A 681 19.50 16.98 -2.25
N MET A 682 19.96 15.72 -2.25
CA MET A 682 21.25 15.34 -1.62
C MET A 682 22.47 15.93 -2.32
N THR A 683 22.33 16.37 -3.58
CA THR A 683 23.39 17.01 -4.37
C THR A 683 23.22 18.54 -4.47
N GLY A 684 22.27 19.13 -3.71
CA GLY A 684 22.06 20.58 -3.60
C GLY A 684 21.23 21.21 -4.73
N HIS A 685 20.46 20.41 -5.47
CA HIS A 685 19.63 20.86 -6.57
C HIS A 685 18.15 21.02 -6.17
N ASP A 686 17.91 21.70 -5.04
CA ASP A 686 16.57 21.92 -4.47
C ASP A 686 15.60 22.66 -5.41
N ALA A 687 16.12 23.61 -6.18
CA ALA A 687 15.30 24.34 -7.16
C ALA A 687 14.78 23.43 -8.29
N GLN A 688 15.61 22.51 -8.76
CA GLN A 688 15.22 21.52 -9.78
C GLN A 688 14.24 20.50 -9.21
N ALA A 689 14.45 20.05 -7.96
CA ALA A 689 13.53 19.18 -7.25
C ALA A 689 12.15 19.83 -7.08
N ALA A 690 12.11 21.10 -6.66
CA ALA A 690 10.86 21.86 -6.52
C ALA A 690 10.08 21.94 -7.84
N ARG A 691 10.77 22.29 -8.92
CA ARG A 691 10.15 22.44 -10.24
C ARG A 691 9.68 21.10 -10.82
N LEU A 692 10.42 20.01 -10.59
CA LEU A 692 10.01 18.67 -11.00
C LEU A 692 8.76 18.22 -10.23
N LEU A 693 8.71 18.46 -8.91
CA LEU A 693 7.57 18.11 -8.06
C LEU A 693 6.31 18.92 -8.43
N LEU A 694 6.47 20.23 -8.70
CA LEU A 694 5.36 21.14 -8.97
C LEU A 694 4.94 21.16 -10.45
N GLN A 695 5.55 20.35 -11.31
CA GLN A 695 5.18 20.25 -12.72
C GLN A 695 3.77 19.69 -12.88
N THR A 696 2.96 20.35 -13.71
CA THR A 696 1.56 19.95 -14.00
C THR A 696 1.36 19.36 -15.40
N ARG A 697 2.37 19.43 -16.27
CA ARG A 697 2.32 18.82 -17.62
C ARG A 697 2.74 17.37 -17.55
N CYS A 698 2.09 16.51 -18.32
CA CYS A 698 2.44 15.10 -18.47
C CYS A 698 3.83 14.93 -19.13
N PRO A 699 4.67 14.01 -18.66
CA PRO A 699 4.61 13.20 -17.44
C PRO A 699 4.96 13.98 -16.16
N SER A 700 4.10 13.95 -15.16
CA SER A 700 4.36 14.55 -13.85
C SER A 700 3.42 13.99 -12.77
N TRP A 701 3.77 14.13 -11.49
CA TRP A 701 2.88 13.73 -10.38
C TRP A 701 1.59 14.54 -10.34
N LEU A 702 1.63 15.82 -10.72
CA LEU A 702 0.46 16.71 -10.63
C LEU A 702 -0.43 16.69 -11.88
N TYR A 703 0.01 16.18 -13.02
CA TYR A 703 -0.86 16.04 -14.19
C TYR A 703 -2.10 15.19 -13.89
N PRO A 704 -2.01 13.97 -13.31
CA PRO A 704 -3.21 13.23 -12.91
C PRO A 704 -4.12 14.03 -11.96
N VAL A 705 -3.53 14.79 -11.02
CA VAL A 705 -4.30 15.64 -10.10
C VAL A 705 -5.09 16.71 -10.85
N THR A 706 -4.48 17.38 -11.82
CA THR A 706 -5.16 18.39 -12.65
C THR A 706 -6.25 17.79 -13.55
N MET A 707 -6.12 16.51 -13.90
CA MET A 707 -7.15 15.73 -14.61
C MET A 707 -8.25 15.18 -13.68
N GLY A 708 -8.26 15.54 -12.39
CA GLY A 708 -9.28 15.13 -11.42
C GLY A 708 -9.07 13.76 -10.81
N ALA A 709 -7.84 13.22 -10.86
CA ALA A 709 -7.47 11.97 -10.19
C ALA A 709 -7.70 12.06 -8.67
N THR A 710 -8.21 10.97 -8.13
CA THR A 710 -8.43 10.79 -6.70
C THR A 710 -7.63 9.62 -6.10
N THR A 711 -6.80 9.00 -6.94
CA THR A 711 -5.84 7.93 -6.66
C THR A 711 -4.61 8.13 -7.54
N ILE A 712 -3.52 7.42 -7.26
CA ILE A 712 -2.33 7.37 -8.11
C ILE A 712 -2.61 6.46 -9.31
N TRP A 713 -2.19 6.88 -10.51
CA TRP A 713 -2.31 6.11 -11.73
C TRP A 713 -1.08 5.24 -11.99
N GLU A 714 -1.26 4.16 -12.76
CA GLU A 714 -0.18 3.25 -13.14
C GLU A 714 0.83 3.92 -14.06
N ARG A 715 0.34 4.70 -15.02
CA ARG A 715 1.14 5.52 -15.92
C ARG A 715 0.67 6.96 -15.90
N TRP A 716 1.56 7.87 -16.18
CA TRP A 716 1.31 9.32 -16.13
C TRP A 716 0.16 9.79 -17.02
N ASP A 717 0.03 9.17 -18.19
CA ASP A 717 -0.93 9.46 -19.24
C ASP A 717 -2.08 8.43 -19.31
N SER A 718 -2.47 7.83 -18.18
CA SER A 718 -3.61 6.89 -18.14
C SER A 718 -4.89 7.52 -18.70
N MET A 719 -5.09 8.83 -18.50
CA MET A 719 -6.07 9.64 -19.19
C MET A 719 -5.33 10.71 -20.02
N LEU A 720 -5.69 10.81 -21.29
CA LEU A 720 -5.12 11.79 -22.22
C LEU A 720 -5.76 13.18 -22.01
N PRO A 721 -5.12 14.27 -22.49
CA PRO A 721 -5.64 15.63 -22.28
C PRO A 721 -7.05 15.88 -22.82
N ASP A 722 -7.49 15.11 -23.82
CA ASP A 722 -8.85 15.17 -24.38
C ASP A 722 -9.90 14.40 -23.56
N GLY A 723 -9.50 13.79 -22.44
CA GLY A 723 -10.36 13.00 -21.56
C GLY A 723 -10.58 11.56 -22.03
N SER A 724 -9.92 11.12 -23.10
CA SER A 724 -9.93 9.71 -23.50
C SER A 724 -8.96 8.88 -22.66
N ILE A 725 -9.28 7.61 -22.47
CA ILE A 725 -8.43 6.65 -21.78
C ILE A 725 -7.28 6.25 -22.70
N ASN A 726 -6.04 6.22 -22.17
CA ASN A 726 -4.87 5.74 -22.92
C ASN A 726 -5.14 4.35 -23.55
N PRO A 727 -4.83 4.16 -24.85
CA PRO A 727 -5.10 2.89 -25.54
C PRO A 727 -4.25 1.70 -25.09
N GLY A 728 -3.18 1.92 -24.32
CA GLY A 728 -2.28 0.85 -23.83
C GLY A 728 -2.94 -0.08 -22.81
N ASP A 729 -2.46 -1.32 -22.75
CA ASP A 729 -2.97 -2.34 -21.81
C ASP A 729 -2.59 -2.07 -20.34
N MET A 730 -1.50 -1.30 -20.13
CA MET A 730 -1.01 -0.93 -18.79
C MET A 730 -1.67 0.38 -18.35
N THR A 731 -2.98 0.34 -18.15
CA THR A 731 -3.77 1.50 -17.74
C THR A 731 -4.66 1.12 -16.56
N SER A 732 -4.24 1.54 -15.36
CA SER A 732 -5.01 1.49 -14.12
C SER A 732 -5.07 2.89 -13.54
N PHE A 733 -6.21 3.26 -12.97
CA PHE A 733 -6.38 4.54 -12.28
C PHE A 733 -6.20 4.43 -10.76
N ASN A 734 -5.83 3.24 -10.27
CA ASN A 734 -5.48 3.00 -8.88
C ASN A 734 -4.31 2.02 -8.77
N HIS A 735 -3.08 2.58 -8.67
CA HIS A 735 -1.83 1.82 -8.70
C HIS A 735 -0.77 2.58 -7.88
N TYR A 736 -0.39 2.11 -6.72
CA TYR A 736 0.31 2.93 -5.72
C TYR A 736 1.80 3.20 -6.02
N ALA A 737 2.48 2.42 -6.89
CA ALA A 737 3.95 2.45 -7.02
C ALA A 737 4.53 3.85 -7.22
N LEU A 738 3.97 4.66 -8.14
CA LEU A 738 4.42 6.04 -8.38
C LEU A 738 4.12 7.01 -7.23
N GLY A 739 3.27 6.59 -6.28
CA GLY A 739 3.00 7.30 -5.02
C GLY A 739 4.13 7.19 -3.98
N ALA A 740 5.19 6.44 -4.26
CA ALA A 740 6.40 6.36 -3.43
C ALA A 740 7.05 7.74 -3.17
N VAL A 741 6.75 8.76 -3.99
CA VAL A 741 7.15 10.15 -3.77
C VAL A 741 6.76 10.70 -2.39
N ALA A 742 5.70 10.17 -1.78
CA ALA A 742 5.26 10.61 -0.47
C ALA A 742 6.30 10.35 0.64
N ASP A 743 7.11 9.30 0.54
CA ASP A 743 8.23 9.07 1.46
C ASP A 743 9.23 10.26 1.44
N TRP A 744 9.58 10.77 0.24
CA TRP A 744 10.39 11.96 0.11
C TRP A 744 9.67 13.21 0.69
N MET A 745 8.35 13.35 0.47
CA MET A 745 7.58 14.47 1.05
C MET A 745 7.61 14.46 2.58
N HIS A 746 7.58 13.28 3.20
CA HIS A 746 7.67 13.13 4.66
C HIS A 746 9.07 13.42 5.18
N ARG A 747 10.09 12.79 4.57
CA ARG A 747 11.48 12.83 5.06
C ARG A 747 12.20 14.13 4.73
N VAL A 748 12.02 14.63 3.53
CA VAL A 748 12.80 15.76 3.01
C VAL A 748 11.97 17.03 3.03
N LEU A 749 10.80 17.07 2.38
CA LEU A 749 10.01 18.31 2.31
C LEU A 749 9.56 18.75 3.71
N ALA A 750 8.91 17.87 4.48
CA ALA A 750 8.52 18.17 5.86
C ALA A 750 9.67 18.04 6.86
N GLY A 751 10.68 17.19 6.55
CA GLY A 751 11.96 17.12 7.23
C GLY A 751 12.05 16.13 8.38
N MET A 752 11.26 15.05 8.42
CA MET A 752 11.32 14.05 9.50
C MET A 752 11.86 12.71 9.00
N THR A 753 13.06 12.33 9.39
CA THR A 753 13.69 11.05 9.04
C THR A 753 14.01 10.22 10.28
N ALA A 754 13.66 8.94 10.30
CA ALA A 754 14.08 8.02 11.35
C ALA A 754 15.61 7.76 11.24
N LEU A 755 16.34 7.88 12.36
CA LEU A 755 17.74 7.52 12.49
C LEU A 755 17.92 6.21 13.26
N GLU A 756 16.98 5.90 14.15
CA GLU A 756 16.93 4.63 14.88
C GLU A 756 15.54 3.98 14.72
N PRO A 757 15.47 2.65 14.81
CA PRO A 757 14.22 1.90 14.66
C PRO A 757 13.10 2.42 15.56
N GLY A 758 11.87 2.47 15.01
CA GLY A 758 10.69 2.93 15.72
C GLY A 758 10.67 4.44 16.01
N TYR A 759 11.50 5.24 15.32
CA TYR A 759 11.61 6.70 15.51
C TYR A 759 12.07 7.10 16.93
N ARG A 760 12.86 6.26 17.57
CA ARG A 760 13.47 6.59 18.87
C ARG A 760 14.41 7.78 18.75
N ARG A 761 15.16 7.83 17.67
CA ARG A 761 15.99 8.96 17.29
C ARG A 761 15.64 9.37 15.86
N ILE A 762 15.43 10.67 15.66
CA ILE A 762 15.04 11.21 14.36
C ILE A 762 15.98 12.32 13.92
N ARG A 763 15.99 12.59 12.62
CA ARG A 763 16.54 13.85 12.09
C ARG A 763 15.39 14.79 11.77
N ILE A 764 15.54 16.06 12.16
CA ILE A 764 14.67 17.15 11.74
C ILE A 764 15.49 18.05 10.82
N ALA A 765 15.23 17.98 9.51
CA ALA A 765 15.96 18.72 8.49
C ALA A 765 15.02 19.09 7.33
N PRO A 766 14.10 20.05 7.52
CA PRO A 766 13.16 20.42 6.47
C PRO A 766 13.83 21.15 5.31
N HIS A 767 13.32 20.93 4.10
CA HIS A 767 13.70 21.63 2.88
C HIS A 767 12.56 22.57 2.43
N PRO A 768 12.55 23.86 2.85
CA PRO A 768 11.54 24.83 2.43
C PRO A 768 11.72 25.23 0.97
N LEU A 769 11.18 24.43 0.07
CA LEU A 769 11.31 24.64 -1.37
C LEU A 769 10.57 25.89 -1.86
N VAL A 770 11.03 26.46 -2.96
CA VAL A 770 10.38 27.59 -3.63
C VAL A 770 9.03 27.13 -4.22
N GLY A 771 7.98 27.94 -4.03
CA GLY A 771 6.62 27.64 -4.47
C GLY A 771 5.79 26.83 -3.47
N ILE A 772 6.36 26.50 -2.30
CA ILE A 772 5.66 25.83 -1.20
C ILE A 772 5.81 26.70 0.06
N ASP A 773 4.71 27.00 0.72
CA ASP A 773 4.69 27.90 1.88
C ASP A 773 4.74 27.16 3.22
N ASP A 774 4.33 25.89 3.26
CA ASP A 774 4.36 25.05 4.45
C ASP A 774 4.37 23.57 4.12
N ALA A 775 4.91 22.78 5.03
CA ALA A 775 4.74 21.35 5.06
C ALA A 775 4.87 20.83 6.50
N ALA A 776 4.04 19.89 6.89
CA ALA A 776 4.06 19.28 8.21
C ALA A 776 3.70 17.79 8.16
N VAL A 777 4.31 17.03 9.06
CA VAL A 777 4.00 15.62 9.29
C VAL A 777 3.69 15.38 10.76
N THR A 778 2.79 14.43 11.00
CA THR A 778 2.59 13.82 12.32
C THR A 778 2.82 12.31 12.20
N TYR A 779 3.38 11.71 13.22
CA TYR A 779 3.62 10.27 13.27
C TYR A 779 3.35 9.71 14.67
N ALA A 780 2.50 8.68 14.74
CA ALA A 780 2.19 7.96 15.97
C ALA A 780 3.27 6.88 16.23
N SER A 781 4.40 7.30 16.80
CA SER A 781 5.50 6.38 17.13
C SER A 781 5.14 5.48 18.32
N PRO A 782 5.90 4.40 18.56
CA PRO A 782 5.77 3.60 19.79
C PRO A 782 5.95 4.42 21.08
N PHE A 783 6.63 5.56 21.01
CA PHE A 783 6.92 6.44 22.15
C PHE A 783 5.86 7.52 22.37
N GLY A 784 5.01 7.78 21.38
CA GLY A 784 3.99 8.81 21.35
C GLY A 784 3.97 9.55 20.02
N GLN A 785 3.15 10.60 19.93
CA GLN A 785 3.02 11.39 18.73
C GLN A 785 4.23 12.31 18.53
N ILE A 786 4.83 12.25 17.35
CA ILE A 786 5.87 13.15 16.87
C ILE A 786 5.22 14.10 15.87
N GLU A 787 5.52 15.40 15.99
CA GLU A 787 5.09 16.40 15.02
C GLU A 787 6.31 17.20 14.54
N VAL A 788 6.43 17.37 13.23
CA VAL A 788 7.48 18.19 12.61
C VAL A 788 6.86 18.97 11.46
N GLY A 789 7.15 20.24 11.38
CA GLY A 789 6.68 21.06 10.27
C GLY A 789 7.39 22.40 10.17
N TRP A 790 7.17 23.06 9.05
CA TRP A 790 7.67 24.40 8.81
C TRP A 790 6.63 25.23 8.04
N ARG A 791 6.75 26.57 8.19
CA ARG A 791 5.98 27.54 7.39
C ARG A 791 6.86 28.71 7.02
N ARG A 792 6.62 29.28 5.85
CA ARG A 792 7.31 30.42 5.27
C ARG A 792 6.40 31.66 5.31
N ASP A 793 7.01 32.81 5.63
CA ASP A 793 6.41 34.14 5.48
C ASP A 793 7.51 35.05 4.90
N GLY A 794 7.50 35.25 3.59
CA GLY A 794 8.57 35.90 2.86
C GLY A 794 9.92 35.15 3.01
N ALA A 795 10.94 35.89 3.48
CA ALA A 795 12.27 35.33 3.77
C ALA A 795 12.33 34.57 5.10
N ARG A 796 11.31 34.69 5.95
CA ARG A 796 11.27 34.06 7.28
C ARG A 796 10.68 32.66 7.18
N VAL A 797 11.38 31.68 7.73
CA VAL A 797 10.89 30.30 7.90
C VAL A 797 10.86 29.98 9.40
N VAL A 798 9.71 29.46 9.84
CA VAL A 798 9.50 28.96 11.20
C VAL A 798 9.42 27.45 11.13
N VAL A 799 10.28 26.77 11.87
CA VAL A 799 10.29 25.30 12.03
C VAL A 799 9.77 24.98 13.43
N GLU A 800 8.80 24.06 13.52
CA GLU A 800 8.18 23.64 14.78
C GLU A 800 8.28 22.11 14.93
N ALA A 801 8.52 21.65 16.16
CA ALA A 801 8.55 20.21 16.45
C ALA A 801 7.99 19.92 17.86
N VAL A 802 7.30 18.77 17.98
CA VAL A 802 6.85 18.18 19.24
C VAL A 802 7.43 16.78 19.34
N LEU A 803 8.21 16.53 20.39
CA LEU A 803 8.88 15.25 20.65
C LEU A 803 8.34 14.62 21.93
N PRO A 804 7.77 13.41 21.89
CA PRO A 804 7.28 12.71 23.06
C PRO A 804 8.43 12.19 23.94
N THR A 805 8.10 11.81 25.17
CA THR A 805 9.05 11.32 26.16
C THR A 805 9.89 10.15 25.59
N GLY A 806 11.24 10.32 25.59
CA GLY A 806 12.22 9.33 25.17
C GLY A 806 12.51 9.29 23.67
N VAL A 807 12.05 10.30 22.92
CA VAL A 807 12.49 10.58 21.55
C VAL A 807 13.56 11.66 21.60
N GLU A 808 14.63 11.46 20.83
CA GLU A 808 15.70 12.43 20.60
C GLU A 808 15.71 12.87 19.13
N ALA A 809 15.96 14.12 18.86
CA ALA A 809 16.11 14.62 17.50
C ALA A 809 17.45 15.30 17.28
N LEU A 810 18.04 15.00 16.12
CA LEU A 810 19.18 15.69 15.52
C LEU A 810 18.65 16.75 14.55
N VAL A 811 18.67 18.01 14.94
CA VAL A 811 18.07 19.12 14.20
C VAL A 811 19.12 19.82 13.35
N ARG A 812 18.87 19.86 12.04
CA ARG A 812 19.64 20.66 11.06
C ARG A 812 18.71 21.64 10.36
N LEU A 813 18.75 22.89 10.77
CA LEU A 813 17.96 23.95 10.14
C LEU A 813 18.54 24.33 8.77
N PRO A 814 17.73 24.78 7.82
CA PRO A 814 18.21 25.28 6.54
C PRO A 814 19.28 26.35 6.71
N GLY A 815 20.42 26.20 6.03
CA GLY A 815 21.58 27.10 6.14
C GLY A 815 22.46 26.91 7.38
N ALA A 816 22.12 26.03 8.30
CA ALA A 816 22.95 25.74 9.48
C ALA A 816 24.11 24.82 9.12
N SER A 817 25.31 25.10 9.67
CA SER A 817 26.54 24.31 9.46
C SER A 817 26.70 23.15 10.46
N ALA A 818 25.92 23.14 11.55
CA ALA A 818 26.02 22.14 12.62
C ALA A 818 24.65 21.63 13.04
N ASP A 819 24.61 20.39 13.50
CA ASP A 819 23.44 19.75 14.09
C ASP A 819 23.29 20.16 15.56
N VAL A 820 22.04 20.29 16.03
CA VAL A 820 21.69 20.48 17.43
C VAL A 820 20.90 19.28 17.90
N VAL A 821 21.30 18.69 19.05
CA VAL A 821 20.58 17.57 19.66
C VAL A 821 19.54 18.14 20.63
N VAL A 822 18.29 17.68 20.48
CA VAL A 822 17.17 18.03 21.38
C VAL A 822 16.44 16.76 21.82
N GLY A 823 15.97 16.74 23.07
CA GLY A 823 15.18 15.64 23.62
C GLY A 823 13.68 15.93 23.59
N THR A 824 12.95 15.31 24.55
CA THR A 824 11.51 15.53 24.75
C THR A 824 11.15 17.01 24.89
N GLY A 825 10.11 17.47 24.22
CA GLY A 825 9.62 18.84 24.36
C GLY A 825 8.97 19.40 23.11
N THR A 826 8.56 20.68 23.22
CA THR A 826 8.05 21.46 22.09
C THR A 826 9.09 22.52 21.73
N TYR A 827 9.42 22.59 20.46
CA TYR A 827 10.48 23.44 19.93
C TYR A 827 9.93 24.33 18.82
N ARG A 828 10.52 25.53 18.75
CA ARG A 828 10.24 26.49 17.68
C ARG A 828 11.55 27.22 17.34
N TRP A 829 11.92 27.17 16.07
CA TRP A 829 13.07 27.87 15.52
C TRP A 829 12.62 28.84 14.43
N GLU A 830 13.25 30.01 14.38
CA GLU A 830 13.05 30.99 13.33
C GLU A 830 14.36 31.20 12.58
N ILE A 831 14.32 31.12 11.27
CA ILE A 831 15.45 31.33 10.39
C ILE A 831 15.08 32.27 9.26
N VAL A 832 16.07 32.95 8.72
CA VAL A 832 15.91 33.72 7.49
C VAL A 832 16.60 32.95 6.36
N VAL A 833 15.82 32.60 5.34
CA VAL A 833 16.35 31.96 4.12
C VAL A 833 16.50 33.04 3.06
N ALA A 834 17.49 32.88 2.18
CA ALA A 834 17.63 33.77 1.04
C ALA A 834 16.32 33.75 0.21
N GLU A 835 15.83 34.91 -0.13
CA GLU A 835 14.74 34.99 -1.12
C GLU A 835 15.26 34.44 -2.45
N ALA A 836 14.37 33.75 -3.18
CA ALA A 836 14.69 33.32 -4.52
C ALA A 836 15.08 34.57 -5.35
N PRO A 837 16.18 34.53 -6.09
CA PRO A 837 16.54 35.67 -6.93
C PRO A 837 15.37 36.00 -7.84
N VAL A 838 15.00 37.27 -7.91
CA VAL A 838 13.95 37.74 -8.84
C VAL A 838 14.44 37.33 -10.25
N PRO A 839 13.63 36.55 -11.01
CA PRO A 839 14.05 36.10 -12.33
C PRO A 839 14.45 37.31 -13.19
N ALA A 840 15.55 37.19 -13.92
CA ALA A 840 16.05 38.23 -14.83
C ALA A 840 14.97 38.58 -15.87
N SER A 841 15.12 39.74 -16.53
CA SER A 841 14.29 40.05 -17.69
C SER A 841 14.52 39.00 -18.78
N VAL A 842 13.45 38.42 -19.27
CA VAL A 842 13.45 37.39 -20.32
C VAL A 842 12.91 37.97 -21.66
N SER A 843 13.51 37.52 -22.77
CA SER A 843 13.12 37.94 -24.13
C SER A 843 13.35 36.79 -25.11
N LEU A 844 13.06 37.04 -26.37
CA LEU A 844 13.44 36.13 -27.47
C LEU A 844 14.97 35.96 -27.64
N ASP A 845 15.77 36.91 -27.14
CA ASP A 845 17.24 36.87 -27.19
C ASP A 845 17.85 36.13 -25.99
N SER A 846 17.02 35.77 -24.98
CA SER A 846 17.47 34.96 -23.85
C SER A 846 17.81 33.55 -24.32
N ALA A 847 18.85 32.93 -23.69
CA ALA A 847 19.16 31.53 -23.96
C ALA A 847 17.99 30.62 -23.63
N LEU A 848 17.78 29.55 -24.41
CA LEU A 848 16.70 28.60 -24.15
C LEU A 848 16.79 28.04 -22.72
N ALA A 849 18.00 27.81 -22.20
CA ALA A 849 18.18 27.36 -20.81
C ALA A 849 17.61 28.35 -19.78
N GLU A 850 17.77 29.67 -20.00
CA GLU A 850 17.20 30.70 -19.11
C GLU A 850 15.67 30.70 -19.14
N ILE A 851 15.09 30.50 -20.32
CA ILE A 851 13.62 30.37 -20.46
C ILE A 851 13.11 29.10 -19.77
N ILE A 852 13.82 27.98 -19.92
CA ILE A 852 13.45 26.71 -19.28
C ILE A 852 13.55 26.83 -17.75
N ASP A 853 14.54 27.58 -17.24
CA ASP A 853 14.71 27.81 -15.81
C ASP A 853 13.71 28.82 -15.22
N ASP A 854 13.00 29.55 -16.02
CA ASP A 854 11.94 30.48 -15.63
C ASP A 854 10.56 29.85 -15.86
N ALA A 855 9.85 29.50 -14.77
CA ALA A 855 8.57 28.76 -14.86
C ALA A 855 7.50 29.55 -15.62
N ASP A 856 7.38 30.85 -15.37
CA ASP A 856 6.37 31.69 -16.02
C ASP A 856 6.70 31.89 -17.50
N ALA A 857 7.97 32.18 -17.81
CA ALA A 857 8.43 32.32 -19.18
C ALA A 857 8.26 31.03 -19.97
N LEU A 858 8.65 29.88 -19.37
CA LEU A 858 8.48 28.57 -19.98
C LEU A 858 7.00 28.27 -20.28
N ALA A 859 6.11 28.51 -19.31
CA ALA A 859 4.68 28.28 -19.50
C ALA A 859 4.13 29.11 -20.66
N MET A 860 4.49 30.40 -20.77
CA MET A 860 4.05 31.28 -21.87
C MET A 860 4.53 30.79 -23.24
N VAL A 861 5.78 30.32 -23.33
CA VAL A 861 6.34 29.78 -24.60
C VAL A 861 5.65 28.49 -24.96
N VAL A 862 5.51 27.58 -24.04
CA VAL A 862 4.86 26.27 -24.22
C VAL A 862 3.41 26.43 -24.67
N ASP A 863 2.61 27.26 -23.99
CA ASP A 863 1.21 27.51 -24.32
C ASP A 863 1.04 28.12 -25.73
N ALA A 864 1.94 29.02 -26.10
CA ALA A 864 1.90 29.62 -27.43
C ALA A 864 2.28 28.62 -28.55
N LEU A 865 3.26 27.74 -28.29
CA LEU A 865 3.68 26.71 -29.25
C LEU A 865 2.60 25.64 -29.44
N ASP A 866 2.02 25.13 -28.35
CA ASP A 866 1.02 24.07 -28.41
C ASP A 866 -0.33 24.57 -28.95
N ALA A 867 -0.69 25.84 -28.67
CA ALA A 867 -1.86 26.48 -29.28
C ALA A 867 -1.70 26.64 -30.79
N HIS A 868 -0.48 26.83 -31.27
CA HIS A 868 -0.18 26.92 -32.71
C HIS A 868 -0.18 25.56 -33.40
N ARG A 869 0.48 24.58 -32.77
CA ARG A 869 0.56 23.20 -33.23
C ARG A 869 0.72 22.26 -32.01
N PRO A 870 -0.26 21.43 -31.74
CA PRO A 870 -0.16 20.45 -30.65
C PRO A 870 1.13 19.62 -30.73
N GLY A 871 1.87 19.51 -29.61
CA GLY A 871 3.15 18.83 -29.52
C GLY A 871 4.38 19.61 -30.03
N ALA A 872 4.22 20.89 -30.41
CA ALA A 872 5.36 21.72 -30.84
C ALA A 872 6.33 21.98 -29.68
N ALA A 873 5.81 22.17 -28.48
CA ALA A 873 6.65 22.30 -27.28
C ALA A 873 7.43 21.00 -26.98
N ASP A 874 6.83 19.84 -27.15
CA ASP A 874 7.50 18.55 -26.96
C ASP A 874 8.63 18.34 -27.96
N ALA A 875 8.42 18.72 -29.22
CA ALA A 875 9.48 18.71 -30.23
C ALA A 875 10.63 19.65 -29.87
N MET A 876 10.32 20.85 -29.32
CA MET A 876 11.34 21.76 -28.80
C MET A 876 12.16 21.12 -27.66
N PHE A 877 11.50 20.48 -26.67
CA PHE A 877 12.20 19.81 -25.57
C PHE A 877 13.07 18.65 -26.06
N ALA A 878 12.63 17.86 -27.03
CA ALA A 878 13.43 16.78 -27.61
C ALA A 878 14.74 17.29 -28.25
N ALA A 879 14.78 18.53 -28.71
CA ALA A 879 15.97 19.17 -29.25
C ALA A 879 16.82 19.92 -28.22
N THR A 880 16.34 20.12 -26.97
CA THR A 880 16.97 20.97 -25.95
C THR A 880 18.43 20.57 -25.67
N ARG A 881 18.74 19.30 -25.70
CA ARG A 881 20.10 18.76 -25.51
C ARG A 881 21.13 19.45 -26.44
N TRP A 882 20.71 19.86 -27.65
CA TRP A 882 21.55 20.45 -28.68
C TRP A 882 21.41 21.96 -28.76
N THR A 883 20.30 22.51 -28.29
CA THR A 883 19.89 23.91 -28.55
C THR A 883 19.83 24.77 -27.27
N ARG A 884 20.11 24.22 -26.08
CA ARG A 884 19.98 24.96 -24.80
C ARG A 884 20.80 26.25 -24.70
N GLY A 885 21.92 26.32 -25.41
CA GLY A 885 22.77 27.50 -25.48
C GLY A 885 22.39 28.50 -26.57
N GLN A 886 21.42 28.14 -27.43
CA GLN A 886 20.92 29.05 -28.49
C GLN A 886 19.88 30.01 -27.89
N THR A 887 19.66 31.14 -28.56
CA THR A 887 18.59 32.05 -28.17
C THR A 887 17.23 31.40 -28.40
N LEU A 888 16.21 31.82 -27.63
CA LEU A 888 14.84 31.34 -27.84
C LEU A 888 14.36 31.64 -29.28
N ALA A 889 14.73 32.80 -29.85
CA ALA A 889 14.39 33.14 -31.22
C ALA A 889 14.90 32.10 -32.24
N GLU A 890 16.18 31.66 -32.09
CA GLU A 890 16.79 30.68 -33.01
C GLU A 890 16.10 29.29 -32.88
N VAL A 891 15.68 28.92 -31.68
CA VAL A 891 15.04 27.62 -31.44
C VAL A 891 13.58 27.66 -31.92
N VAL A 892 12.83 28.66 -31.48
CA VAL A 892 11.39 28.78 -31.80
C VAL A 892 11.12 28.94 -33.29
N PHE A 893 12.06 29.52 -34.03
CA PHE A 893 12.00 29.62 -35.49
C PHE A 893 11.67 28.29 -36.19
N GLN A 894 12.13 27.18 -35.64
CA GLN A 894 11.91 25.83 -36.19
C GLN A 894 10.48 25.27 -35.91
N TYR A 895 9.79 25.81 -34.91
CA TYR A 895 8.53 25.26 -34.40
C TYR A 895 7.32 26.18 -34.52
N ALA A 896 7.54 27.47 -34.80
CA ALA A 896 6.50 28.49 -34.79
C ALA A 896 6.56 29.45 -35.99
N SER A 897 5.40 29.89 -36.46
CA SER A 897 5.30 30.95 -37.49
C SER A 897 5.80 32.30 -36.93
N PRO A 898 6.19 33.26 -37.80
CA PRO A 898 6.60 34.61 -37.40
C PRO A 898 5.58 35.33 -36.52
N ALA A 899 4.27 35.10 -36.73
CA ALA A 899 3.20 35.66 -35.91
C ALA A 899 3.23 35.11 -34.47
N VAL A 900 3.47 33.80 -34.31
CA VAL A 900 3.57 33.16 -33.01
C VAL A 900 4.83 33.58 -32.27
N GLN A 901 5.96 33.73 -33.00
CA GLN A 901 7.19 34.31 -32.45
C GLN A 901 6.98 35.73 -31.92
N THR A 902 6.28 36.58 -32.66
CA THR A 902 5.92 37.94 -32.22
C THR A 902 5.04 37.91 -30.97
N GLN A 903 4.08 36.96 -30.91
CA GLN A 903 3.22 36.78 -29.75
C GLN A 903 4.01 36.35 -28.54
N ILE A 904 4.94 35.39 -28.66
CA ILE A 904 5.83 34.95 -27.59
C ILE A 904 6.66 36.12 -27.09
N GLY A 905 7.31 36.86 -28.00
CA GLY A 905 8.11 38.03 -27.65
C GLY A 905 7.31 39.09 -26.87
N GLY A 906 6.08 39.37 -27.30
CA GLY A 906 5.18 40.31 -26.61
C GLY A 906 4.81 39.87 -25.20
N ARG A 907 4.52 38.56 -25.01
CA ARG A 907 4.22 38.00 -23.69
C ARG A 907 5.41 38.02 -22.76
N LEU A 908 6.62 37.69 -23.23
CA LEU A 908 7.85 37.73 -22.43
C LEU A 908 8.21 39.16 -22.04
N ALA A 909 8.03 40.15 -22.95
CA ALA A 909 8.24 41.57 -22.66
C ALA A 909 7.26 42.07 -21.56
N ALA A 910 5.99 41.67 -21.63
CA ALA A 910 4.99 42.00 -20.63
C ALA A 910 5.35 41.39 -19.26
N LEU A 911 5.82 40.13 -19.23
CA LEU A 911 6.29 39.45 -18.01
C LEU A 911 7.49 40.21 -17.39
N SER A 912 8.48 40.56 -18.19
CA SER A 912 9.66 41.32 -17.77
C SER A 912 9.31 42.69 -17.20
N ALA A 913 8.36 43.41 -17.83
CA ALA A 913 7.88 44.70 -17.36
C ALA A 913 7.12 44.61 -16.04
N SER A 914 6.28 43.57 -15.86
CA SER A 914 5.56 43.33 -14.59
C SER A 914 6.52 43.07 -13.42
N ARG A 915 7.61 42.32 -13.66
CA ARG A 915 8.65 42.04 -12.67
C ARG A 915 9.46 43.28 -12.29
N GLN A 916 9.78 44.13 -13.26
CA GLN A 916 10.48 45.39 -12.99
C GLN A 916 9.63 46.35 -12.15
N SER A 917 8.31 46.39 -12.33
CA SER A 917 7.39 47.20 -11.55
C SER A 917 7.14 46.66 -10.16
N ALA A 918 7.32 45.36 -9.93
CA ALA A 918 7.18 44.70 -8.63
C ALA A 918 8.48 44.70 -7.80
N ALA A 919 9.65 45.00 -8.41
CA ALA A 919 10.90 45.10 -7.69
C ALA A 919 10.81 46.28 -6.69
N PRO A 920 11.13 46.07 -5.40
CA PRO A 920 11.15 47.18 -4.43
C PRO A 920 12.12 48.23 -4.91
N THR A 921 11.64 49.44 -5.08
CA THR A 921 12.53 50.61 -5.35
C THR A 921 13.56 50.64 -4.24
N SER A 922 14.81 50.38 -4.56
CA SER A 922 15.94 50.57 -3.66
C SER A 922 15.95 52.05 -3.27
N GLY A 923 15.20 52.37 -2.18
CA GLY A 923 15.21 53.68 -1.57
C GLY A 923 16.56 53.90 -0.93
N GLY A 924 17.17 54.96 -1.30
CA GLY A 924 18.48 55.41 -0.94
C GLY A 924 18.74 55.64 0.56
#